data_dc505f7c98c1f534d2267bea2ea09571
#
_entry.id   dc505f7c98c1f534d2267bea2ea09571
#
_cell.length_a   1.000
_cell.length_b   1.000
_cell.length_c   1.000
_cell.angle_alpha   90.00
_cell.angle_beta   90.00
_cell.angle_gamma   90.00
#
_symmetry.space_group_name_H-M   'P 1'
#
loop_
_entity.id
_entity.type
_entity.pdbx_description
1 polymer ?
#
loop_
_entity_poly.entity_id
_entity_poly.type
_entity_poly.pdbx_seq_one_letter_code
_entity_poly.pdbx_strand_id
1 'polypeptide(L)'
;MPRLPVRCMTTSGHRMRILNLQLRFLVPLVVTLVAAAYIALPVMDRLTLRWFARDLSSRGELVTNALSDSIASDLADPGNDRLQMLFERAVKDERLFAMGLCSLDGRLLERTASFPPSLDCSQAQREADQPDPRLKLVGGALHVSMVPVNSDAGTFAKLLVLQDLSFIDRRSEDTRRYLIILIAGLGLTIALITVVVAQLSWRGWVSGVRGLLRGEGLIRPFSGTPEMSPLAEELMARLRDLEDAHRQALGPQAAWDPDRLRALLRTQLRGDQVIVVSNREPYIHDRTDGGVTVKRPASGLVTAVEPVMRACSGTWIAHGSGSADRDVVDANDHVGVPPGKEEYALRRIWMTDEEEKGYYYGFANEGMWPLCHVAHVRPVFRESDWEQYRAINQRFADAVVAEARSDDPIVLVQDYHFALLPAMVRAKLPRATILTFWHIPWPNPESFGICPWRREILQGMLGSTILGFHTQFHCKNFIETVDRYLEARIEHEHSTISFQGETTLVESYPISIAWPSQAASDDWAPIDVCRRNVIARLGLPQDAVIAVGIDRFDYTKGILERLHAVERLLEKRPEWAGRFVFIQVAAPTRSLLEEYRSFQERISRVTTRINERFGGPGYQPVHLLAEHHEQAQVIELFRACDTCLVTSLHDGMNLVCKEFVAARDDEQGVLVLSRFAGAAREMTEALIVNPYHVEETADALHEAATMPPAEQRERMASLRMNVRENNVYRWAGRMLSDAGRWRLRERIEARVQRHRGE
;
A
#
# COMPACT_ATOMS: atom_id res chain seq x y z
N MET A 1 -41.49 -5.89 -22.67
CA MET A 1 -41.46 -4.45 -22.42
C MET A 1 -40.01 -3.99 -22.38
N PRO A 2 -39.63 -2.81 -22.84
CA PRO A 2 -38.59 -2.72 -23.87
C PRO A 2 -37.17 -2.67 -23.33
N ARG A 3 -36.26 -3.26 -24.10
CA ARG A 3 -34.79 -3.23 -23.90
C ARG A 3 -34.26 -1.84 -24.21
N LEU A 4 -33.56 -1.23 -23.26
CA LEU A 4 -32.75 -0.03 -23.51
C LEU A 4 -31.35 -0.45 -24.04
N PRO A 5 -30.81 0.23 -25.06
CA PRO A 5 -29.54 -0.15 -25.67
C PRO A 5 -28.36 0.33 -24.82
N VAL A 6 -27.43 -0.58 -24.57
CA VAL A 6 -26.11 -0.29 -24.03
C VAL A 6 -25.34 0.53 -25.08
N ARG A 7 -25.17 1.83 -24.82
CA ARG A 7 -24.27 2.67 -25.62
C ARG A 7 -22.83 2.28 -25.32
N CYS A 8 -22.19 1.73 -26.32
CA CYS A 8 -20.74 1.61 -26.41
C CYS A 8 -20.12 3.00 -26.25
N MET A 9 -19.50 3.31 -25.11
CA MET A 9 -18.70 4.52 -24.93
C MET A 9 -17.38 4.36 -25.69
N THR A 10 -17.28 5.07 -26.79
CA THR A 10 -16.14 5.10 -27.70
C THR A 10 -14.89 5.63 -27.00
N THR A 11 -13.76 4.99 -27.32
CA THR A 11 -12.37 5.26 -26.88
C THR A 11 -11.86 6.69 -27.20
N SER A 12 -12.63 7.55 -27.86
CA SER A 12 -12.26 8.92 -28.23
C SER A 12 -12.31 9.91 -27.06
N GLY A 13 -13.19 9.70 -26.09
CA GLY A 13 -13.32 10.60 -24.93
C GLY A 13 -12.14 10.57 -23.94
N HIS A 14 -11.42 9.48 -23.91
CA HIS A 14 -10.27 9.32 -22.99
C HIS A 14 -9.01 10.04 -23.48
N ARG A 15 -8.76 10.03 -24.79
CA ARG A 15 -7.64 10.78 -25.40
C ARG A 15 -7.82 12.30 -25.27
N MET A 16 -9.04 12.81 -25.38
CA MET A 16 -9.32 14.26 -25.30
C MET A 16 -9.13 14.82 -23.90
N ARG A 17 -9.38 14.07 -22.83
CA ARG A 17 -9.15 14.51 -21.43
C ARG A 17 -7.67 14.54 -21.06
N ILE A 18 -6.86 13.61 -21.56
CA ILE A 18 -5.42 13.58 -21.34
C ILE A 18 -4.75 14.76 -22.09
N LEU A 19 -5.22 15.08 -23.29
CA LEU A 19 -4.73 16.22 -24.07
C LEU A 19 -4.99 17.56 -23.36
N ASN A 20 -6.15 17.74 -22.74
CA ASN A 20 -6.50 18.93 -21.99
C ASN A 20 -5.67 19.13 -20.72
N LEU A 21 -5.24 18.06 -20.06
CA LEU A 21 -4.37 18.15 -18.88
C LEU A 21 -2.94 18.57 -19.29
N GLN A 22 -2.43 18.02 -20.38
CA GLN A 22 -1.11 18.37 -20.92
C GLN A 22 -1.07 19.82 -21.39
N LEU A 23 -2.11 20.31 -22.05
CA LEU A 23 -2.26 21.70 -22.48
C LEU A 23 -2.21 22.69 -21.31
N ARG A 24 -2.75 22.36 -20.16
CA ARG A 24 -2.73 23.24 -18.97
C ARG A 24 -1.32 23.51 -18.43
N PHE A 25 -0.35 22.61 -18.65
CA PHE A 25 1.04 22.82 -18.25
C PHE A 25 1.91 23.36 -19.37
N LEU A 26 1.62 22.98 -20.63
CA LEU A 26 2.39 23.44 -21.79
C LEU A 26 2.11 24.90 -22.15
N VAL A 27 0.86 25.38 -22.02
CA VAL A 27 0.51 26.77 -22.36
C VAL A 27 1.24 27.79 -21.46
N PRO A 28 1.25 27.68 -20.12
CA PRO A 28 2.04 28.60 -19.29
C PRO A 28 3.55 28.54 -19.58
N LEU A 29 4.09 27.34 -19.85
CA LEU A 29 5.50 27.18 -20.20
C LEU A 29 5.85 27.93 -21.50
N VAL A 30 5.04 27.77 -22.57
CA VAL A 30 5.25 28.46 -23.83
C VAL A 30 5.14 29.98 -23.66
N VAL A 31 4.14 30.46 -22.90
CA VAL A 31 3.97 31.88 -22.59
C VAL A 31 5.19 32.44 -21.86
N THR A 32 5.70 31.70 -20.85
CA THR A 32 6.86 32.12 -20.08
C THR A 32 8.14 32.17 -20.94
N LEU A 33 8.34 31.19 -21.83
CA LEU A 33 9.51 31.16 -22.74
C LEU A 33 9.42 32.25 -23.79
N VAL A 34 8.25 32.54 -24.34
CA VAL A 34 8.04 33.64 -25.27
C VAL A 34 8.31 34.98 -24.58
N ALA A 35 7.83 35.22 -23.38
CA ALA A 35 8.09 36.42 -22.58
C ALA A 35 9.58 36.56 -22.25
N ALA A 36 10.25 35.47 -21.86
CA ALA A 36 11.69 35.47 -21.61
C ALA A 36 12.48 35.80 -22.87
N ALA A 37 12.16 35.27 -24.03
CA ALA A 37 12.77 35.59 -25.32
C ALA A 37 12.54 37.06 -25.70
N TYR A 38 11.32 37.56 -25.50
CA TYR A 38 10.97 38.95 -25.78
C TYR A 38 11.79 39.96 -24.96
N ILE A 39 12.11 39.62 -23.71
CA ILE A 39 12.94 40.47 -22.83
C ILE A 39 14.43 40.25 -23.10
N ALA A 40 14.88 39.03 -23.28
CA ALA A 40 16.31 38.70 -23.41
C ALA A 40 16.93 39.21 -24.74
N LEU A 41 16.21 39.09 -25.87
CA LEU A 41 16.75 39.47 -27.18
C LEU A 41 17.15 40.97 -27.26
N PRO A 42 16.31 41.95 -26.90
CA PRO A 42 16.68 43.37 -26.95
C PRO A 42 17.80 43.71 -25.94
N VAL A 43 17.85 43.06 -24.80
CA VAL A 43 18.89 43.28 -23.79
C VAL A 43 20.24 42.81 -24.32
N MET A 44 20.31 41.66 -24.94
CA MET A 44 21.53 41.12 -25.56
C MET A 44 22.02 42.02 -26.69
N ASP A 45 21.14 42.46 -27.60
CA ASP A 45 21.53 43.38 -28.67
C ASP A 45 22.14 44.67 -28.12
N ARG A 46 21.52 45.27 -27.09
CA ARG A 46 22.08 46.51 -26.45
C ARG A 46 23.40 46.26 -25.75
N LEU A 47 23.59 45.13 -25.09
CA LEU A 47 24.85 44.80 -24.42
C LEU A 47 25.96 44.54 -25.41
N THR A 48 25.69 43.79 -26.47
CA THR A 48 26.63 43.48 -27.54
C THR A 48 27.10 44.75 -28.23
N LEU A 49 26.18 45.63 -28.61
CA LEU A 49 26.49 46.88 -29.24
C LEU A 49 27.35 47.83 -28.37
N ARG A 50 27.02 47.96 -27.07
CA ARG A 50 27.80 48.77 -26.13
C ARG A 50 29.21 48.22 -25.93
N TRP A 51 29.36 46.91 -25.88
CA TRP A 51 30.67 46.28 -25.73
C TRP A 51 31.54 46.52 -26.95
N PHE A 52 31.02 46.34 -28.16
CA PHE A 52 31.73 46.57 -29.39
C PHE A 52 32.05 48.06 -29.61
N ALA A 53 31.14 48.98 -29.29
CA ALA A 53 31.42 50.42 -29.41
C ALA A 53 32.60 50.82 -28.52
N ARG A 54 32.73 50.30 -27.31
CA ARG A 54 33.91 50.53 -26.46
C ARG A 54 35.18 49.91 -27.03
N ASP A 55 35.12 48.68 -27.55
CA ASP A 55 36.29 48.05 -28.18
C ASP A 55 36.79 48.87 -29.40
N LEU A 56 35.88 49.36 -30.24
CA LEU A 56 36.21 50.17 -31.39
C LEU A 56 36.78 51.50 -30.99
N SER A 57 36.26 52.19 -29.97
CA SER A 57 36.83 53.46 -29.46
C SER A 57 38.22 53.23 -28.92
N SER A 58 38.49 52.20 -28.12
CA SER A 58 39.82 51.86 -27.60
C SER A 58 40.83 51.56 -28.72
N ARG A 59 40.40 50.94 -29.80
CA ARG A 59 41.23 50.70 -30.99
C ARG A 59 41.53 52.00 -31.74
N GLY A 60 40.52 52.88 -31.83
CA GLY A 60 40.79 54.29 -32.40
C GLY A 60 41.85 55.02 -31.64
N GLU A 61 41.83 54.92 -30.29
CA GLU A 61 42.89 55.51 -29.45
C GLU A 61 44.28 54.88 -29.71
N LEU A 62 44.32 53.51 -29.84
CA LEU A 62 45.61 52.86 -30.16
C LEU A 62 46.17 53.26 -31.51
N VAL A 63 45.29 53.32 -32.51
CA VAL A 63 45.72 53.80 -33.88
C VAL A 63 46.22 55.27 -33.82
N THR A 64 45.50 56.13 -33.10
CA THR A 64 45.90 57.54 -32.94
C THR A 64 47.24 57.67 -32.22
N ASN A 65 47.45 56.95 -31.13
CA ASN A 65 48.72 56.97 -30.38
C ASN A 65 49.86 56.40 -31.20
N ALA A 66 49.66 55.39 -32.04
CA ALA A 66 50.67 54.83 -32.93
C ALA A 66 51.09 55.82 -34.07
N LEU A 67 50.18 56.69 -34.47
CA LEU A 67 50.40 57.63 -35.55
C LEU A 67 50.79 59.07 -35.07
N SER A 68 50.69 59.37 -33.76
CA SER A 68 50.83 60.70 -33.19
C SER A 68 52.15 61.38 -33.56
N ASP A 69 53.29 60.67 -33.41
CA ASP A 69 54.61 61.20 -33.71
C ASP A 69 54.83 61.51 -35.20
N SER A 70 54.23 60.59 -36.03
CA SER A 70 54.29 60.79 -37.50
C SER A 70 53.46 62.00 -37.95
N ILE A 71 52.25 62.14 -37.36
CA ILE A 71 51.35 63.29 -37.66
C ILE A 71 51.99 64.58 -37.17
N ALA A 72 52.64 64.60 -36.00
CA ALA A 72 53.31 65.78 -35.49
C ALA A 72 54.53 66.24 -36.39
N SER A 73 55.31 65.31 -36.89
CA SER A 73 56.43 65.50 -37.74
C SER A 73 56.03 66.05 -39.14
N ASP A 74 54.98 65.52 -39.74
CA ASP A 74 54.55 65.93 -41.08
C ASP A 74 53.76 67.24 -41.09
N LEU A 75 53.09 67.64 -40.01
CA LEU A 75 52.45 68.95 -39.86
C LEU A 75 53.46 70.07 -39.68
N ALA A 76 54.71 69.77 -39.26
CA ALA A 76 55.78 70.73 -39.12
C ALA A 76 56.50 71.07 -40.46
N ASP A 77 56.32 70.23 -41.51
CA ASP A 77 56.90 70.44 -42.83
C ASP A 77 55.82 70.31 -43.94
N PRO A 78 55.08 71.40 -44.24
CA PRO A 78 53.94 71.36 -45.18
C PRO A 78 54.45 71.33 -46.65
N GLY A 79 54.53 70.14 -47.23
CA GLY A 79 54.90 69.92 -48.61
C GLY A 79 55.10 68.42 -48.98
N ASN A 80 54.85 67.52 -48.13
CA ASN A 80 55.19 66.14 -48.33
C ASN A 80 53.89 65.29 -48.18
N ASP A 81 53.37 64.58 -49.21
CA ASP A 81 52.21 63.73 -49.23
C ASP A 81 52.37 62.48 -48.34
N ARG A 82 53.26 62.49 -47.34
CA ARG A 82 53.51 61.34 -46.43
C ARG A 82 52.34 61.02 -45.52
N LEU A 83 51.67 62.03 -45.01
CA LEU A 83 50.52 61.86 -44.10
C LEU A 83 49.36 61.15 -44.79
N GLN A 84 49.11 61.59 -46.05
CA GLN A 84 48.05 60.93 -46.84
C GLN A 84 48.39 59.43 -47.11
N MET A 85 49.66 59.14 -47.47
CA MET A 85 50.14 57.79 -47.69
C MET A 85 50.04 56.90 -46.38
N LEU A 86 50.31 57.51 -45.21
CA LEU A 86 50.21 56.86 -43.94
C LEU A 86 48.71 56.49 -43.61
N PHE A 87 47.79 57.42 -43.85
CA PHE A 87 46.36 57.21 -43.66
C PHE A 87 45.84 56.19 -44.63
N GLU A 88 46.21 56.25 -45.90
CA GLU A 88 45.83 55.25 -46.92
C GLU A 88 46.38 53.83 -46.59
N ARG A 89 47.54 53.78 -45.90
CA ARG A 89 48.09 52.49 -45.42
C ARG A 89 47.37 51.94 -44.19
N ALA A 90 46.99 52.83 -43.24
CA ALA A 90 46.26 52.46 -42.04
C ALA A 90 44.86 51.97 -42.38
N VAL A 91 44.17 52.56 -43.36
CA VAL A 91 42.86 52.22 -43.83
C VAL A 91 42.80 50.85 -44.60
N LYS A 92 43.98 50.28 -44.97
CA LYS A 92 44.04 48.94 -45.53
C LYS A 92 43.61 47.82 -44.52
N ASP A 93 43.51 48.12 -43.22
CA ASP A 93 42.82 47.22 -42.25
C ASP A 93 41.32 47.18 -42.57
N GLU A 94 40.78 46.04 -42.85
CA GLU A 94 39.37 45.81 -43.25
C GLU A 94 38.33 46.42 -42.30
N ARG A 95 38.75 46.83 -41.09
CA ARG A 95 37.88 47.40 -40.06
C ARG A 95 37.90 48.94 -40.01
N LEU A 96 38.91 49.58 -40.60
CA LEU A 96 39.01 51.01 -40.71
C LEU A 96 38.40 51.43 -42.02
N PHE A 97 37.29 52.17 -42.01
CA PHE A 97 36.63 52.66 -43.22
C PHE A 97 37.32 53.93 -43.79
N ALA A 98 37.59 54.88 -42.91
CA ALA A 98 38.24 56.16 -43.33
C ALA A 98 38.85 56.82 -42.12
N MET A 99 39.81 57.69 -42.41
CA MET A 99 40.45 58.53 -41.41
C MET A 99 40.48 59.99 -41.91
N GLY A 100 40.42 60.93 -40.95
CA GLY A 100 40.54 62.36 -41.24
C GLY A 100 41.25 63.09 -40.10
N LEU A 101 42.09 64.05 -40.39
CA LEU A 101 42.77 64.88 -39.37
C LEU A 101 42.02 66.18 -39.28
N CYS A 102 41.63 66.61 -38.11
CA CYS A 102 40.92 67.84 -37.81
C CYS A 102 41.81 68.75 -36.98
N SER A 103 41.87 70.06 -37.36
CA SER A 103 42.45 71.07 -36.50
C SER A 103 41.64 71.31 -35.25
N LEU A 104 42.18 71.98 -34.24
CA LEU A 104 41.48 72.38 -33.04
C LEU A 104 40.31 73.33 -33.34
N ASP A 105 40.36 74.08 -34.40
CA ASP A 105 39.33 75.02 -34.90
C ASP A 105 38.23 74.31 -35.69
N GLY A 106 38.26 72.95 -35.84
CA GLY A 106 37.26 72.18 -36.56
C GLY A 106 37.38 72.14 -38.08
N ARG A 107 38.56 72.54 -38.64
CA ARG A 107 38.83 72.40 -40.08
C ARG A 107 39.46 71.05 -40.39
N LEU A 108 39.02 70.43 -41.47
CA LEU A 108 39.60 69.17 -41.95
C LEU A 108 40.94 69.48 -42.64
N LEU A 109 42.03 68.94 -42.07
CA LEU A 109 43.39 69.21 -42.58
C LEU A 109 43.77 68.14 -43.62
N GLU A 110 43.49 66.89 -43.40
CA GLU A 110 43.86 65.80 -44.29
C GLU A 110 42.81 64.70 -44.19
N ARG A 111 42.60 63.89 -45.23
CA ARG A 111 41.63 62.78 -45.23
C ARG A 111 41.99 61.65 -46.18
N THR A 112 41.53 60.43 -45.91
CA THR A 112 41.62 59.30 -46.84
C THR A 112 40.68 59.46 -48.01
N ALA A 113 40.94 58.80 -49.14
CA ALA A 113 40.06 58.81 -50.30
C ALA A 113 38.63 58.21 -50.02
N SER A 114 38.52 57.29 -49.06
CA SER A 114 37.25 56.69 -48.60
C SER A 114 36.47 57.57 -47.65
N PHE A 115 36.98 58.77 -47.27
CA PHE A 115 36.34 59.65 -46.29
C PHE A 115 35.01 60.22 -46.86
N PRO A 116 33.90 60.15 -46.15
CA PRO A 116 32.60 60.64 -46.64
C PRO A 116 32.64 62.17 -46.88
N PRO A 117 32.32 62.61 -48.12
CA PRO A 117 32.40 64.06 -48.46
C PRO A 117 31.34 64.89 -47.71
N SER A 118 30.28 64.28 -47.15
CA SER A 118 29.24 64.94 -46.38
C SER A 118 29.58 65.16 -44.89
N LEU A 119 30.72 64.62 -44.40
CA LEU A 119 31.10 64.70 -43.01
C LEU A 119 32.13 65.75 -42.76
N ASP A 120 31.82 66.70 -41.90
CA ASP A 120 32.80 67.69 -41.42
C ASP A 120 33.29 67.41 -40.00
N CYS A 121 34.38 68.02 -39.56
CA CYS A 121 34.98 67.80 -38.24
C CYS A 121 34.05 68.20 -37.09
N SER A 122 33.23 69.22 -37.30
CA SER A 122 32.29 69.68 -36.26
C SER A 122 31.07 68.75 -36.11
N GLN A 123 30.63 68.21 -37.22
CA GLN A 123 29.59 67.17 -37.20
C GLN A 123 30.12 65.84 -36.60
N ALA A 124 31.33 65.42 -37.00
CA ALA A 124 31.97 64.23 -36.47
C ALA A 124 32.20 64.30 -34.95
N GLN A 125 32.57 65.50 -34.43
CA GLN A 125 32.71 65.71 -32.99
C GLN A 125 31.39 65.57 -32.26
N ARG A 126 30.31 66.12 -32.78
CA ARG A 126 28.98 65.95 -32.17
C ARG A 126 28.49 64.50 -32.15
N GLU A 127 28.79 63.75 -33.22
CA GLU A 127 28.44 62.32 -33.29
C GLU A 127 29.32 61.47 -32.35
N ALA A 128 30.63 61.78 -32.26
CA ALA A 128 31.53 61.07 -31.35
C ALA A 128 31.21 61.29 -29.86
N ASP A 129 30.64 62.42 -29.49
CA ASP A 129 30.28 62.82 -28.12
C ASP A 129 28.89 62.20 -27.72
N GLN A 130 28.18 61.53 -28.63
CA GLN A 130 26.90 60.80 -28.27
C GLN A 130 27.21 59.56 -27.51
N PRO A 131 26.21 59.07 -26.68
CA PRO A 131 26.32 57.79 -26.00
C PRO A 131 26.38 56.59 -26.95
N ASP A 132 25.98 56.75 -28.21
CA ASP A 132 26.04 55.78 -29.29
C ASP A 132 26.59 56.46 -30.58
N PRO A 133 27.88 56.53 -30.72
CA PRO A 133 28.55 57.34 -31.78
C PRO A 133 28.45 56.60 -33.14
N ARG A 134 27.29 56.68 -33.79
CA ARG A 134 27.00 56.03 -35.08
C ARG A 134 26.55 56.99 -36.14
N LEU A 135 27.30 57.02 -37.26
CA LEU A 135 26.89 57.71 -38.45
C LEU A 135 26.24 56.71 -39.45
N LYS A 136 25.02 57.00 -39.83
CA LYS A 136 24.28 56.15 -40.85
C LYS A 136 24.56 56.77 -42.24
N LEU A 137 25.22 56.02 -43.11
CA LEU A 137 25.43 56.35 -44.53
C LEU A 137 24.68 55.38 -45.42
N VAL A 138 24.49 55.69 -46.68
CA VAL A 138 23.82 54.88 -47.68
C VAL A 138 24.45 53.49 -47.83
N GLY A 139 25.68 53.29 -47.40
CA GLY A 139 26.46 52.06 -47.50
C GLY A 139 26.53 51.26 -46.21
N GLY A 140 25.99 51.75 -45.05
CA GLY A 140 26.02 51.07 -43.76
C GLY A 140 26.20 52.03 -42.59
N ALA A 141 26.23 51.51 -41.37
CA ALA A 141 26.47 52.25 -40.14
C ALA A 141 27.99 52.27 -39.87
N LEU A 142 28.50 53.44 -39.59
CA LEU A 142 29.94 53.65 -39.19
C LEU A 142 30.02 54.10 -37.74
N HIS A 143 30.97 53.55 -37.00
CA HIS A 143 31.33 54.04 -35.68
C HIS A 143 32.30 55.28 -35.84
N VAL A 144 31.97 56.36 -35.17
CA VAL A 144 32.73 57.57 -35.22
C VAL A 144 33.49 57.70 -33.91
N SER A 145 34.86 57.75 -33.98
CA SER A 145 35.70 58.10 -32.86
C SER A 145 36.61 59.25 -33.17
N MET A 146 36.66 60.24 -32.29
CA MET A 146 37.54 61.40 -32.42
C MET A 146 38.50 61.41 -31.24
N VAL A 147 39.75 61.22 -31.52
CA VAL A 147 40.82 61.08 -30.52
C VAL A 147 41.81 62.23 -30.62
N PRO A 148 42.18 62.91 -29.50
CA PRO A 148 43.18 63.99 -29.53
C PRO A 148 44.54 63.44 -29.89
N VAL A 149 45.22 64.11 -30.76
CA VAL A 149 46.65 63.86 -31.12
C VAL A 149 47.54 64.77 -30.27
N ASN A 150 48.35 64.13 -29.43
CA ASN A 150 49.20 64.85 -28.47
C ASN A 150 50.66 64.79 -28.89
N SER A 151 51.38 65.86 -28.60
CA SER A 151 52.85 65.92 -28.62
C SER A 151 53.39 66.44 -27.28
N ASP A 152 54.71 66.51 -27.10
CA ASP A 152 55.32 67.01 -25.88
C ASP A 152 54.88 68.46 -25.53
N ALA A 153 54.31 69.19 -26.49
CA ALA A 153 53.80 70.56 -26.33
C ALA A 153 52.28 70.63 -26.04
N GLY A 154 51.59 69.54 -26.00
CA GLY A 154 50.12 69.45 -25.81
C GLY A 154 49.35 68.93 -27.01
N THR A 155 47.99 68.95 -26.93
CA THR A 155 47.12 68.56 -28.02
C THR A 155 47.14 69.58 -29.15
N PHE A 156 47.43 69.13 -30.36
CA PHE A 156 47.56 70.04 -31.52
C PHE A 156 46.57 69.74 -32.66
N ALA A 157 46.02 68.58 -32.71
CA ALA A 157 45.02 68.16 -33.68
C ALA A 157 44.09 67.02 -33.07
N LYS A 158 43.08 66.68 -33.79
CA LYS A 158 42.22 65.56 -33.48
C LYS A 158 42.15 64.59 -34.66
N LEU A 159 42.36 63.28 -34.41
CA LEU A 159 42.21 62.24 -35.42
C LEU A 159 40.82 61.70 -35.38
N LEU A 160 40.15 61.80 -36.52
CA LEU A 160 38.83 61.19 -36.72
C LEU A 160 39.01 59.82 -37.34
N VAL A 161 38.48 58.77 -36.68
CA VAL A 161 38.57 57.43 -37.16
C VAL A 161 37.15 56.91 -37.38
N LEU A 162 36.86 56.47 -38.61
CA LEU A 162 35.59 55.86 -39.00
C LEU A 162 35.77 54.36 -39.17
N GLN A 163 34.95 53.58 -38.49
CA GLN A 163 35.05 52.11 -38.51
C GLN A 163 33.75 51.51 -38.96
N ASP A 164 33.80 50.44 -39.80
CA ASP A 164 32.60 49.73 -40.31
C ASP A 164 31.94 48.92 -39.25
N LEU A 165 30.63 49.11 -39.08
CA LEU A 165 29.76 48.36 -38.16
C LEU A 165 29.00 47.20 -38.84
N SER A 166 29.10 47.03 -40.15
CA SER A 166 28.32 46.04 -40.91
C SER A 166 28.57 44.57 -40.49
N PHE A 167 29.76 44.30 -39.95
CA PHE A 167 30.11 42.99 -39.43
C PHE A 167 29.42 42.71 -38.08
N ILE A 168 29.11 43.74 -37.30
CA ILE A 168 28.43 43.62 -36.01
C ILE A 168 26.98 43.25 -36.25
N ASP A 169 26.32 43.85 -37.23
CA ASP A 169 24.94 43.54 -37.55
C ASP A 169 24.76 42.06 -37.97
N ARG A 170 25.68 41.55 -38.81
CA ARG A 170 25.69 40.13 -39.20
C ARG A 170 25.93 39.20 -38.00
N ARG A 171 26.86 39.53 -37.13
CA ARG A 171 27.19 38.72 -35.95
C ARG A 171 26.09 38.78 -34.88
N SER A 172 25.41 39.91 -34.74
CA SER A 172 24.23 40.05 -33.88
C SER A 172 23.07 39.15 -34.35
N GLU A 173 22.87 39.11 -35.69
CA GLU A 173 21.84 38.22 -36.29
C GLU A 173 22.12 36.74 -36.07
N ASP A 174 23.35 36.29 -36.19
CA ASP A 174 23.78 34.93 -35.88
C ASP A 174 23.60 34.63 -34.40
N THR A 175 24.03 35.50 -33.49
CA THR A 175 23.85 35.36 -32.04
C THR A 175 22.37 35.25 -31.69
N ARG A 176 21.51 36.04 -32.29
CA ARG A 176 20.07 36.01 -32.12
C ARG A 176 19.47 34.65 -32.57
N ARG A 177 19.93 34.12 -33.71
CA ARG A 177 19.49 32.78 -34.19
C ARG A 177 19.91 31.70 -33.21
N TYR A 178 21.16 31.68 -32.74
CA TYR A 178 21.62 30.70 -31.75
C TYR A 178 20.86 30.79 -30.43
N LEU A 179 20.55 32.02 -29.96
CA LEU A 179 19.78 32.21 -28.74
C LEU A 179 18.34 31.69 -28.88
N ILE A 180 17.70 31.93 -30.02
CA ILE A 180 16.35 31.38 -30.32
C ILE A 180 16.38 29.86 -30.37
N ILE A 181 17.38 29.26 -31.03
CA ILE A 181 17.53 27.81 -31.09
C ILE A 181 17.75 27.22 -29.68
N LEU A 182 18.59 27.87 -28.87
CA LEU A 182 18.85 27.44 -27.47
C LEU A 182 17.59 27.49 -26.62
N ILE A 183 16.84 28.59 -26.67
CA ILE A 183 15.57 28.74 -25.91
C ILE A 183 14.54 27.72 -26.39
N ALA A 184 14.42 27.48 -27.69
CA ALA A 184 13.52 26.48 -28.26
C ALA A 184 13.92 25.05 -27.86
N GLY A 185 15.23 24.72 -27.89
CA GLY A 185 15.76 23.43 -27.46
C GLY A 185 15.53 23.18 -25.97
N LEU A 186 15.81 24.17 -25.14
CA LEU A 186 15.56 24.09 -23.69
C LEU A 186 14.07 23.92 -23.39
N GLY A 187 13.22 24.69 -24.09
CA GLY A 187 11.77 24.59 -23.97
C GLY A 187 11.24 23.20 -24.35
N LEU A 188 11.75 22.63 -25.46
CA LEU A 188 11.41 21.28 -25.87
C LEU A 188 11.83 20.23 -24.86
N THR A 189 13.04 20.37 -24.27
CA THR A 189 13.55 19.45 -23.25
C THR A 189 12.69 19.51 -21.98
N ILE A 190 12.36 20.71 -21.49
CA ILE A 190 11.50 20.90 -20.32
C ILE A 190 10.10 20.33 -20.60
N ALA A 191 9.54 20.58 -21.77
CA ALA A 191 8.24 20.02 -22.17
C ALA A 191 8.25 18.49 -22.19
N LEU A 192 9.29 17.86 -22.73
CA LEU A 192 9.47 16.42 -22.74
C LEU A 192 9.57 15.84 -21.33
N ILE A 193 10.40 16.42 -20.49
CA ILE A 193 10.55 16.01 -19.07
C ILE A 193 9.21 16.13 -18.35
N THR A 194 8.50 17.25 -18.52
CA THR A 194 7.19 17.47 -17.88
C THR A 194 6.17 16.43 -18.32
N VAL A 195 6.12 16.09 -19.60
CA VAL A 195 5.23 15.04 -20.14
C VAL A 195 5.59 13.67 -19.57
N VAL A 196 6.88 13.32 -19.52
CA VAL A 196 7.33 12.02 -18.96
C VAL A 196 7.03 11.92 -17.48
N VAL A 197 7.34 12.95 -16.70
CA VAL A 197 7.04 13.00 -15.25
C VAL A 197 5.52 12.91 -15.01
N ALA A 198 4.73 13.66 -15.78
CA ALA A 198 3.28 13.60 -15.67
C ALA A 198 2.73 12.21 -16.01
N GLN A 199 3.27 11.53 -17.04
CA GLN A 199 2.87 10.17 -17.39
C GLN A 199 3.27 9.13 -16.34
N LEU A 200 4.47 9.24 -15.76
CA LEU A 200 4.94 8.34 -14.70
C LEU A 200 4.13 8.55 -13.42
N SER A 201 3.88 9.80 -13.04
CA SER A 201 3.02 10.15 -11.89
C SER A 201 1.59 9.66 -12.08
N TRP A 202 1.03 9.83 -13.29
CA TRP A 202 -0.31 9.33 -13.62
C TRP A 202 -0.40 7.80 -13.56
N ARG A 203 0.60 7.09 -14.10
CA ARG A 203 0.67 5.63 -14.02
C ARG A 203 0.80 5.17 -12.57
N GLY A 204 1.64 5.82 -11.77
CA GLY A 204 1.77 5.57 -10.33
C GLY A 204 0.46 5.81 -9.58
N TRP A 205 -0.21 6.92 -9.87
CA TRP A 205 -1.51 7.25 -9.28
C TRP A 205 -2.61 6.26 -9.68
N VAL A 206 -2.72 5.90 -10.96
CA VAL A 206 -3.72 4.91 -11.44
C VAL A 206 -3.44 3.53 -10.87
N SER A 207 -2.17 3.11 -10.72
CA SER A 207 -1.83 1.84 -10.07
C SER A 207 -2.13 1.88 -8.57
N GLY A 208 -1.86 3.00 -7.90
CA GLY A 208 -2.22 3.21 -6.49
C GLY A 208 -3.72 3.18 -6.24
N VAL A 209 -4.50 3.89 -7.07
CA VAL A 209 -5.98 3.87 -7.00
C VAL A 209 -6.53 2.48 -7.34
N ARG A 210 -5.96 1.76 -8.30
CA ARG A 210 -6.34 0.37 -8.59
C ARG A 210 -6.00 -0.56 -7.44
N GLY A 211 -4.87 -0.36 -6.76
CA GLY A 211 -4.50 -1.09 -5.54
C GLY A 211 -5.49 -0.82 -4.40
N LEU A 212 -5.89 0.44 -4.20
CA LEU A 212 -6.91 0.84 -3.22
C LEU A 212 -8.29 0.24 -3.54
N LEU A 213 -8.71 0.27 -4.81
CA LEU A 213 -9.98 -0.30 -5.26
C LEU A 213 -10.01 -1.84 -5.21
N ARG A 214 -8.83 -2.50 -5.18
CA ARG A 214 -8.70 -3.95 -5.03
C ARG A 214 -8.52 -4.41 -3.58
N GLY A 215 -8.55 -3.49 -2.60
CA GLY A 215 -8.33 -3.81 -1.19
C GLY A 215 -6.87 -4.16 -0.85
N GLU A 216 -5.93 -3.87 -1.76
CA GLU A 216 -4.50 -3.95 -1.49
C GLU A 216 -4.12 -2.82 -0.54
N GLY A 217 -4.20 -3.07 0.75
CA GLY A 217 -3.87 -2.10 1.78
C GLY A 217 -2.43 -1.57 1.61
N LEU A 218 -2.29 -0.28 1.82
CA LEU A 218 -1.07 0.51 1.80
C LEU A 218 0.04 -0.11 2.69
N ILE A 219 0.86 -1.01 2.14
CA ILE A 219 2.09 -1.50 2.78
C ILE A 219 3.29 -0.61 2.42
N ARG A 220 3.12 0.39 1.58
CA ARG A 220 4.11 1.46 1.46
C ARG A 220 3.52 2.70 2.09
N PRO A 221 4.22 3.35 3.05
CA PRO A 221 3.88 4.72 3.38
C PRO A 221 3.89 5.46 2.06
N PHE A 222 2.78 6.13 1.76
CA PHE A 222 2.72 7.05 0.64
C PHE A 222 3.88 8.01 0.85
N SER A 223 4.99 7.83 0.13
CA SER A 223 6.04 8.84 0.00
C SER A 223 5.55 9.95 -0.94
N GLY A 224 4.26 10.27 -0.78
CA GLY A 224 3.64 11.46 -1.32
C GLY A 224 3.92 12.60 -0.36
N THR A 225 4.19 13.76 -0.91
CA THR A 225 4.33 15.00 -0.15
C THR A 225 3.16 15.17 0.82
N PRO A 226 3.34 15.77 2.00
CA PRO A 226 2.27 16.00 3.00
C PRO A 226 1.01 16.68 2.45
N GLU A 227 1.12 17.33 1.28
CA GLU A 227 0.04 18.01 0.57
C GLU A 227 -0.97 17.06 -0.11
N MET A 228 -0.65 15.77 -0.26
CA MET A 228 -1.52 14.78 -0.93
C MET A 228 -2.36 13.94 0.05
N SER A 229 -2.06 13.98 1.35
CA SER A 229 -2.79 13.27 2.40
C SER A 229 -4.28 13.68 2.47
N PRO A 230 -4.64 14.98 2.44
CA PRO A 230 -6.04 15.40 2.51
C PRO A 230 -6.87 14.96 1.30
N LEU A 231 -6.22 14.91 0.11
CA LEU A 231 -6.91 14.47 -1.12
C LEU A 231 -7.18 12.97 -1.13
N ALA A 232 -6.28 12.19 -0.55
CA ALA A 232 -6.47 10.74 -0.38
C ALA A 232 -7.58 10.45 0.63
N GLU A 233 -7.65 11.20 1.73
CA GLU A 233 -8.70 11.11 2.74
C GLU A 233 -10.06 11.53 2.18
N GLU A 234 -10.13 12.64 1.43
CA GLU A 234 -11.36 13.09 0.78
C GLU A 234 -11.83 12.11 -0.31
N LEU A 235 -10.90 11.50 -1.07
CA LEU A 235 -11.24 10.46 -2.04
C LEU A 235 -11.77 9.20 -1.35
N MET A 236 -11.18 8.80 -0.23
CA MET A 236 -11.63 7.67 0.57
C MET A 236 -12.99 7.95 1.21
N ALA A 237 -13.23 9.16 1.70
CA ALA A 237 -14.55 9.58 2.19
C ALA A 237 -15.61 9.52 1.08
N ARG A 238 -15.32 10.08 -0.09
CA ARG A 238 -16.25 10.03 -1.24
C ARG A 238 -16.48 8.63 -1.81
N LEU A 239 -15.46 7.75 -1.76
CA LEU A 239 -15.63 6.34 -2.15
C LEU A 239 -16.53 5.62 -1.15
N ARG A 240 -16.41 5.91 0.15
CA ARG A 240 -17.34 5.41 1.18
C ARG A 240 -18.76 5.91 0.93
N ASP A 241 -18.93 7.22 0.68
CA ASP A 241 -20.24 7.81 0.37
C ASP A 241 -20.88 7.20 -0.88
N LEU A 242 -20.10 6.90 -1.92
CA LEU A 242 -20.55 6.22 -3.13
C LEU A 242 -20.88 4.75 -2.89
N GLU A 243 -20.11 4.06 -2.06
CA GLU A 243 -20.42 2.70 -1.62
C GLU A 243 -21.69 2.68 -0.76
N ASP A 244 -21.87 3.64 0.13
CA ASP A 244 -23.05 3.77 0.99
C ASP A 244 -24.29 4.17 0.17
N ALA A 245 -24.14 5.07 -0.80
CA ALA A 245 -25.22 5.41 -1.75
C ALA A 245 -25.59 4.20 -2.64
N HIS A 246 -24.59 3.40 -3.06
CA HIS A 246 -24.84 2.17 -3.82
C HIS A 246 -25.50 1.08 -2.96
N ARG A 247 -25.13 0.98 -1.68
CA ARG A 247 -25.78 0.11 -0.68
C ARG A 247 -27.21 0.53 -0.40
N GLN A 248 -27.47 1.83 -0.27
CA GLN A 248 -28.82 2.38 -0.09
C GLN A 248 -29.70 2.14 -1.32
N ALA A 249 -29.14 2.24 -2.53
CA ALA A 249 -29.85 1.96 -3.78
C ALA A 249 -30.21 0.46 -3.95
N LEU A 250 -29.46 -0.46 -3.29
CA LEU A 250 -29.73 -1.91 -3.33
C LEU A 250 -30.77 -2.37 -2.28
N GLY A 251 -31.22 -1.46 -1.40
CA GLY A 251 -32.26 -1.70 -0.38
C GLY A 251 -31.82 -2.62 0.78
N PRO A 252 -32.63 -2.78 1.83
CA PRO A 252 -32.32 -3.58 3.02
C PRO A 252 -32.13 -5.09 2.79
N GLN A 253 -32.26 -5.59 1.56
CA GLN A 253 -32.03 -6.99 1.17
C GLN A 253 -30.55 -7.38 1.03
N ALA A 254 -29.61 -6.48 1.32
CA ALA A 254 -28.17 -6.72 1.09
C ALA A 254 -27.46 -7.47 2.23
N ALA A 255 -28.03 -7.59 3.41
CA ALA A 255 -27.39 -8.30 4.53
C ALA A 255 -27.32 -9.82 4.27
N TRP A 256 -26.12 -10.38 4.48
CA TRP A 256 -25.93 -11.83 4.44
C TRP A 256 -26.37 -12.44 5.78
N ASP A 257 -27.26 -13.43 5.68
CA ASP A 257 -27.80 -14.19 6.77
C ASP A 257 -27.86 -15.69 6.42
N PRO A 258 -28.24 -16.59 7.36
CA PRO A 258 -28.37 -18.01 7.10
C PRO A 258 -29.36 -18.37 5.96
N ASP A 259 -30.44 -17.61 5.81
CA ASP A 259 -31.46 -17.89 4.81
C ASP A 259 -30.99 -17.57 3.40
N ARG A 260 -30.26 -16.47 3.26
CA ARG A 260 -29.60 -16.09 1.99
C ARG A 260 -28.54 -17.12 1.59
N LEU A 261 -27.75 -17.63 2.54
CA LEU A 261 -26.77 -18.67 2.28
C LEU A 261 -27.47 -19.98 1.83
N ARG A 262 -28.56 -20.39 2.49
CA ARG A 262 -29.37 -21.51 2.06
C ARG A 262 -29.99 -21.34 0.67
N ALA A 263 -30.45 -20.12 0.36
CA ALA A 263 -30.99 -19.81 -0.97
C ALA A 263 -29.92 -19.93 -2.04
N LEU A 264 -28.70 -19.44 -1.80
CA LEU A 264 -27.56 -19.55 -2.70
C LEU A 264 -27.22 -21.04 -2.97
N LEU A 265 -27.12 -21.85 -1.94
CA LEU A 265 -26.86 -23.28 -2.09
C LEU A 265 -27.91 -23.97 -2.98
N ARG A 266 -29.21 -23.70 -2.77
CA ARG A 266 -30.28 -24.27 -3.58
C ARG A 266 -30.27 -23.81 -5.03
N THR A 267 -29.99 -22.51 -5.28
CA THR A 267 -30.13 -21.91 -6.61
C THR A 267 -28.86 -22.05 -7.46
N GLN A 268 -27.70 -21.77 -6.90
CA GLN A 268 -26.44 -21.78 -7.65
C GLN A 268 -25.70 -23.12 -7.60
N LEU A 269 -25.82 -23.84 -6.46
CA LEU A 269 -25.17 -25.12 -6.22
C LEU A 269 -26.16 -26.30 -6.22
N ARG A 270 -27.45 -26.07 -6.61
CA ARG A 270 -28.49 -27.09 -6.80
C ARG A 270 -28.78 -27.97 -5.59
N GLY A 271 -28.45 -27.53 -4.39
CA GLY A 271 -28.57 -28.29 -3.17
C GLY A 271 -27.58 -29.44 -3.05
N ASP A 272 -26.44 -29.35 -3.72
CA ASP A 272 -25.38 -30.35 -3.64
C ASP A 272 -24.85 -30.48 -2.21
N GLN A 273 -24.40 -31.70 -1.87
CA GLN A 273 -23.85 -32.00 -0.56
C GLN A 273 -22.60 -31.15 -0.28
N VAL A 274 -22.56 -30.54 0.90
CA VAL A 274 -21.39 -29.83 1.44
C VAL A 274 -20.71 -30.74 2.46
N ILE A 275 -19.43 -30.99 2.28
CA ILE A 275 -18.55 -31.72 3.20
C ILE A 275 -17.52 -30.73 3.73
N VAL A 276 -17.47 -30.51 5.04
CA VAL A 276 -16.47 -29.71 5.71
C VAL A 276 -15.40 -30.60 6.32
N VAL A 277 -14.14 -30.24 6.17
CA VAL A 277 -12.99 -30.95 6.78
C VAL A 277 -12.21 -29.98 7.64
N SER A 278 -12.07 -30.28 8.94
CA SER A 278 -11.19 -29.53 9.84
C SER A 278 -10.52 -30.45 10.86
N ASN A 279 -9.38 -30.02 11.40
CA ASN A 279 -8.75 -30.79 12.46
C ASN A 279 -9.57 -30.74 13.76
N ARG A 280 -10.05 -29.54 14.11
CA ARG A 280 -10.81 -29.31 15.35
C ARG A 280 -12.31 -29.61 15.12
N GLU A 281 -12.88 -30.42 15.98
CA GLU A 281 -14.30 -30.73 16.01
C GLU A 281 -15.14 -29.61 16.66
N PRO A 282 -16.42 -29.45 16.27
CA PRO A 282 -17.30 -28.41 16.84
C PRO A 282 -17.84 -28.76 18.22
N TYR A 283 -17.96 -30.05 18.56
CA TYR A 283 -18.49 -30.58 19.83
C TYR A 283 -17.59 -31.70 20.33
N ILE A 284 -17.15 -31.60 21.58
CA ILE A 284 -16.33 -32.60 22.28
C ILE A 284 -17.18 -33.24 23.34
N HIS A 285 -17.22 -34.57 23.36
CA HIS A 285 -17.95 -35.34 24.39
C HIS A 285 -16.94 -35.89 25.39
N ASP A 286 -17.04 -35.44 26.62
CA ASP A 286 -16.17 -35.90 27.71
C ASP A 286 -16.94 -36.70 28.75
N ARG A 287 -16.29 -37.74 29.25
CA ARG A 287 -16.80 -38.55 30.34
C ARG A 287 -16.53 -37.84 31.67
N THR A 288 -17.57 -37.62 32.44
CA THR A 288 -17.52 -37.05 33.79
C THR A 288 -18.23 -37.96 34.77
N ASP A 289 -18.09 -37.75 36.08
CA ASP A 289 -18.77 -38.52 37.12
C ASP A 289 -20.30 -38.47 36.99
N GLY A 290 -20.85 -37.43 36.35
CA GLY A 290 -22.28 -37.26 36.08
C GLY A 290 -22.78 -37.81 34.75
N GLY A 291 -21.92 -38.48 33.94
CA GLY A 291 -22.24 -38.98 32.60
C GLY A 291 -21.43 -38.27 31.49
N VAL A 292 -21.96 -38.28 30.28
CA VAL A 292 -21.32 -37.61 29.14
C VAL A 292 -21.71 -36.14 29.12
N THR A 293 -20.72 -35.27 29.13
CA THR A 293 -20.87 -33.80 28.99
C THR A 293 -20.38 -33.35 27.63
N VAL A 294 -21.07 -32.35 27.06
CA VAL A 294 -20.70 -31.78 25.76
C VAL A 294 -20.04 -30.42 25.96
N LYS A 295 -18.87 -30.25 25.43
CA LYS A 295 -18.13 -28.97 25.44
C LYS A 295 -17.98 -28.42 24.03
N ARG A 296 -18.00 -27.10 23.90
CA ARG A 296 -17.61 -26.40 22.66
C ARG A 296 -16.19 -25.92 22.81
N PRO A 297 -15.28 -26.27 21.89
CA PRO A 297 -13.90 -25.84 21.98
C PRO A 297 -13.76 -24.32 21.74
N ALA A 298 -12.90 -23.65 22.49
CA ALA A 298 -12.53 -22.28 22.22
C ALA A 298 -11.69 -22.21 20.93
N SER A 299 -12.36 -22.04 19.80
CA SER A 299 -11.71 -22.01 18.47
C SER A 299 -12.43 -21.04 17.56
N GLY A 300 -11.73 -20.00 17.11
CA GLY A 300 -12.25 -19.05 16.14
C GLY A 300 -12.70 -19.72 14.84
N LEU A 301 -12.01 -20.80 14.42
CA LEU A 301 -12.41 -21.59 13.25
C LEU A 301 -13.80 -22.24 13.48
N VAL A 302 -14.01 -22.89 14.60
CA VAL A 302 -15.30 -23.53 14.91
C VAL A 302 -16.40 -22.47 15.01
N THR A 303 -16.15 -21.38 15.71
CA THR A 303 -17.10 -20.27 15.85
C THR A 303 -17.52 -19.68 14.50
N ALA A 304 -16.60 -19.64 13.53
CA ALA A 304 -16.88 -19.11 12.20
C ALA A 304 -17.53 -20.14 11.26
N VAL A 305 -17.11 -21.41 11.29
CA VAL A 305 -17.57 -22.43 10.32
C VAL A 305 -18.89 -23.07 10.76
N GLU A 306 -19.15 -23.23 12.06
CA GLU A 306 -20.38 -23.88 12.54
C GLU A 306 -21.68 -23.20 12.07
N PRO A 307 -21.80 -21.83 12.11
CA PRO A 307 -22.98 -21.16 11.56
C PRO A 307 -23.22 -21.47 10.08
N VAL A 308 -22.15 -21.65 9.32
CA VAL A 308 -22.20 -22.03 7.90
C VAL A 308 -22.71 -23.47 7.76
N MET A 309 -22.18 -24.40 8.55
CA MET A 309 -22.63 -25.80 8.54
C MET A 309 -24.11 -25.95 8.91
N ARG A 310 -24.57 -25.25 9.91
CA ARG A 310 -25.99 -25.20 10.25
C ARG A 310 -26.86 -24.68 9.11
N ALA A 311 -26.35 -23.74 8.31
CA ALA A 311 -27.08 -23.27 7.14
C ALA A 311 -27.04 -24.26 5.97
N CYS A 312 -25.93 -25.00 5.80
CA CYS A 312 -25.69 -25.90 4.66
C CYS A 312 -26.30 -27.31 4.85
N SER A 313 -26.40 -27.79 6.09
CA SER A 313 -26.87 -29.16 6.44
C SER A 313 -26.10 -30.24 5.68
N GLY A 314 -24.85 -30.51 6.06
CA GLY A 314 -23.96 -31.47 5.39
C GLY A 314 -23.27 -32.40 6.37
N THR A 315 -22.07 -32.84 6.03
CA THR A 315 -21.20 -33.63 6.90
C THR A 315 -19.98 -32.84 7.28
N TRP A 316 -19.66 -32.77 8.58
CA TRP A 316 -18.42 -32.23 9.09
C TRP A 316 -17.49 -33.37 9.52
N ILE A 317 -16.33 -33.48 8.88
CA ILE A 317 -15.31 -34.48 9.19
C ILE A 317 -14.25 -33.84 10.08
N ALA A 318 -14.02 -34.37 11.28
CA ALA A 318 -13.07 -33.86 12.24
C ALA A 318 -12.46 -34.95 13.12
N HIS A 319 -11.33 -34.62 13.77
CA HIS A 319 -10.70 -35.48 14.76
C HIS A 319 -11.59 -35.56 16.02
N GLY A 320 -11.86 -36.77 16.52
CA GLY A 320 -12.52 -36.99 17.79
C GLY A 320 -11.48 -37.02 18.92
N SER A 321 -11.50 -35.99 19.76
CA SER A 321 -10.53 -35.81 20.84
C SER A 321 -11.08 -36.01 22.25
N GLY A 322 -12.41 -36.08 22.37
CA GLY A 322 -13.08 -36.21 23.64
C GLY A 322 -13.06 -37.66 24.19
N SER A 323 -13.00 -37.79 25.51
CA SER A 323 -12.89 -39.10 26.21
C SER A 323 -14.13 -39.98 26.03
N ALA A 324 -15.28 -39.40 25.66
CA ALA A 324 -16.54 -40.12 25.38
C ALA A 324 -16.97 -40.04 23.90
N ASP A 325 -16.15 -39.49 23.01
CA ASP A 325 -16.52 -39.33 21.61
C ASP A 325 -16.81 -40.65 20.91
N ARG A 326 -16.08 -41.71 21.27
CA ARG A 326 -16.30 -43.08 20.75
C ARG A 326 -17.61 -43.70 21.22
N ASP A 327 -18.16 -43.23 22.35
CA ASP A 327 -19.36 -43.81 22.94
C ASP A 327 -20.66 -43.27 22.34
N VAL A 328 -20.56 -42.09 21.68
CA VAL A 328 -21.74 -41.36 21.16
C VAL A 328 -21.92 -41.47 19.66
N VAL A 329 -20.98 -42.09 18.94
CA VAL A 329 -21.04 -42.26 17.48
C VAL A 329 -21.76 -43.55 17.08
N ASP A 330 -22.32 -43.57 15.88
CA ASP A 330 -22.87 -44.77 15.25
C ASP A 330 -21.75 -45.68 14.68
N ALA A 331 -22.18 -46.77 14.01
CA ALA A 331 -21.27 -47.76 13.40
C ALA A 331 -20.41 -47.17 12.26
N ASN A 332 -20.71 -45.96 11.76
CA ASN A 332 -20.01 -45.29 10.71
C ASN A 332 -19.24 -44.04 11.23
N ASP A 333 -19.04 -43.97 12.54
CA ASP A 333 -18.37 -42.85 13.24
C ASP A 333 -19.13 -41.51 13.17
N HIS A 334 -20.46 -41.50 12.97
CA HIS A 334 -21.26 -40.28 12.91
C HIS A 334 -22.00 -40.00 14.23
N VAL A 335 -22.19 -38.72 14.52
CA VAL A 335 -23.10 -38.20 15.54
C VAL A 335 -23.86 -36.99 15.02
N GLY A 336 -25.16 -36.91 15.29
CA GLY A 336 -25.99 -35.75 14.95
C GLY A 336 -25.69 -34.59 15.88
N VAL A 337 -25.47 -33.40 15.33
CA VAL A 337 -25.11 -32.16 16.08
C VAL A 337 -25.88 -30.95 15.53
N PRO A 338 -26.13 -29.89 16.34
CA PRO A 338 -25.87 -29.78 17.79
C PRO A 338 -26.70 -30.77 18.60
N PRO A 339 -26.27 -31.14 19.82
CA PRO A 339 -27.06 -32.02 20.68
C PRO A 339 -28.49 -31.50 20.87
N GLY A 340 -29.46 -32.37 20.62
CA GLY A 340 -30.90 -32.08 20.75
C GLY A 340 -31.53 -31.32 19.56
N LYS A 341 -30.77 -30.94 18.52
CA LYS A 341 -31.30 -30.31 17.29
C LYS A 341 -30.91 -31.03 16.00
N GLU A 342 -29.77 -31.72 15.98
CA GLU A 342 -29.25 -32.55 14.86
C GLU A 342 -29.39 -31.91 13.48
N GLU A 343 -28.81 -30.70 13.32
CA GLU A 343 -28.90 -29.91 12.08
C GLU A 343 -27.93 -30.42 10.99
N TYR A 344 -26.84 -31.11 11.38
CA TYR A 344 -25.88 -31.72 10.48
C TYR A 344 -25.17 -32.94 11.12
N ALA A 345 -24.48 -33.75 10.32
CA ALA A 345 -23.71 -34.90 10.79
C ALA A 345 -22.27 -34.51 11.08
N LEU A 346 -21.74 -34.95 12.23
CA LEU A 346 -20.31 -34.89 12.54
C LEU A 346 -19.74 -36.29 12.42
N ARG A 347 -18.85 -36.53 11.44
CA ARG A 347 -18.07 -37.73 11.29
C ARG A 347 -16.72 -37.58 11.97
N ARG A 348 -16.37 -38.50 12.83
CA ARG A 348 -15.13 -38.49 13.60
C ARG A 348 -14.04 -39.31 12.94
N ILE A 349 -12.81 -38.81 12.99
CA ILE A 349 -11.58 -39.50 12.59
C ILE A 349 -10.80 -39.79 13.85
N TRP A 350 -10.35 -41.01 13.98
CA TRP A 350 -9.58 -41.44 15.13
C TRP A 350 -8.09 -41.41 14.82
N MET A 351 -7.30 -40.93 15.78
CA MET A 351 -5.84 -40.94 15.76
C MET A 351 -5.29 -41.59 17.03
N THR A 352 -4.15 -42.20 16.93
CA THR A 352 -3.35 -42.62 18.08
C THR A 352 -2.58 -41.43 18.64
N ASP A 353 -2.12 -41.51 19.89
CA ASP A 353 -1.30 -40.47 20.51
C ASP A 353 0.01 -40.20 19.71
N GLU A 354 0.58 -41.25 19.09
CA GLU A 354 1.77 -41.13 18.25
C GLU A 354 1.48 -40.37 16.94
N GLU A 355 0.37 -40.68 16.29
CA GLU A 355 -0.12 -39.99 15.10
C GLU A 355 -0.43 -38.54 15.40
N GLU A 356 -1.11 -38.22 16.49
CA GLU A 356 -1.41 -36.85 16.90
C GLU A 356 -0.12 -36.08 17.21
N LYS A 357 0.83 -36.75 17.92
CA LYS A 357 2.12 -36.14 18.22
C LYS A 357 2.92 -35.76 16.98
N GLY A 358 2.98 -36.61 15.97
CA GLY A 358 3.73 -36.33 14.74
C GLY A 358 2.97 -35.36 13.84
N TYR A 359 1.69 -35.60 13.58
CA TYR A 359 0.85 -34.79 12.68
C TYR A 359 0.57 -33.41 13.25
N TYR A 360 -0.05 -33.36 14.45
CA TYR A 360 -0.57 -32.09 15.00
C TYR A 360 0.54 -31.31 15.72
N TYR A 361 1.21 -31.94 16.73
CA TYR A 361 2.22 -31.21 17.50
C TYR A 361 3.48 -31.01 16.69
N GLY A 362 4.01 -32.02 16.02
CA GLY A 362 5.26 -31.96 15.26
C GLY A 362 5.12 -31.14 13.99
N PHE A 363 4.61 -31.76 12.91
CA PHE A 363 4.62 -31.11 11.60
C PHE A 363 3.80 -29.81 11.56
N ALA A 364 2.57 -29.86 12.07
CA ALA A 364 1.69 -28.69 11.99
C ALA A 364 2.14 -27.54 12.93
N ASN A 365 2.47 -27.83 14.20
CA ASN A 365 2.66 -26.78 15.20
C ASN A 365 4.09 -26.45 15.56
N GLU A 366 5.06 -27.39 15.45
CA GLU A 366 6.49 -27.07 15.54
C GLU A 366 7.09 -26.69 14.17
N GLY A 367 6.51 -27.14 13.05
CA GLY A 367 6.96 -26.83 11.71
C GLY A 367 6.23 -25.68 11.05
N MET A 368 4.99 -25.92 10.61
CA MET A 368 4.24 -24.98 9.76
C MET A 368 3.79 -23.71 10.50
N TRP A 369 3.39 -23.82 11.76
CA TRP A 369 2.91 -22.66 12.53
C TRP A 369 3.95 -21.55 12.66
N PRO A 370 5.18 -21.78 13.19
CA PRO A 370 6.19 -20.74 13.29
C PRO A 370 6.67 -20.26 11.91
N LEU A 371 6.76 -21.17 10.92
CA LEU A 371 7.12 -20.83 9.55
C LEU A 371 6.17 -19.81 8.95
N CYS A 372 4.87 -20.08 8.99
CA CYS A 372 3.87 -19.25 8.34
C CYS A 372 3.64 -17.92 9.07
N HIS A 373 3.76 -17.90 10.39
CA HIS A 373 3.65 -16.67 11.17
C HIS A 373 4.91 -15.82 11.16
N VAL A 374 6.02 -16.29 10.56
CA VAL A 374 7.33 -15.59 10.59
C VAL A 374 7.68 -15.18 12.03
N ALA A 375 7.44 -16.09 12.98
CA ALA A 375 7.41 -15.77 14.41
C ALA A 375 8.81 -15.65 15.05
N HIS A 376 9.88 -15.74 14.24
CA HIS A 376 11.29 -15.79 14.69
C HIS A 376 11.60 -16.93 15.67
N VAL A 377 10.66 -17.87 15.81
CA VAL A 377 10.89 -19.18 16.42
C VAL A 377 11.31 -20.14 15.32
N ARG A 378 12.38 -20.89 15.55
CA ARG A 378 12.93 -21.78 14.52
C ARG A 378 11.96 -22.94 14.25
N PRO A 379 11.45 -23.08 13.01
CA PRO A 379 10.61 -24.22 12.65
C PRO A 379 11.40 -25.53 12.76
N VAL A 380 10.74 -26.57 13.24
CA VAL A 380 11.32 -27.92 13.37
C VAL A 380 10.62 -28.86 12.39
N PHE A 381 11.42 -29.52 11.55
CA PHE A 381 10.93 -30.49 10.56
C PHE A 381 11.63 -31.82 10.76
N ARG A 382 10.81 -32.89 11.00
CA ARG A 382 11.29 -34.27 11.16
C ARG A 382 10.58 -35.15 10.13
N GLU A 383 11.29 -36.11 9.55
CA GLU A 383 10.74 -37.05 8.57
C GLU A 383 9.57 -37.86 9.15
N SER A 384 9.74 -38.34 10.40
CA SER A 384 8.66 -39.07 11.09
C SER A 384 7.37 -38.26 11.24
N ASP A 385 7.46 -36.96 11.50
CA ASP A 385 6.30 -36.07 11.65
C ASP A 385 5.62 -35.85 10.28
N TRP A 386 6.42 -35.74 9.24
CA TRP A 386 5.93 -35.63 7.87
C TRP A 386 5.19 -36.90 7.41
N GLU A 387 5.72 -38.08 7.74
CA GLU A 387 5.05 -39.36 7.44
C GLU A 387 3.67 -39.42 8.11
N GLN A 388 3.55 -39.01 9.37
CA GLN A 388 2.27 -38.95 10.08
C GLN A 388 1.34 -37.90 9.43
N TYR A 389 1.87 -36.74 9.06
CA TYR A 389 1.10 -35.71 8.39
C TYR A 389 0.50 -36.21 7.07
N ARG A 390 1.26 -36.93 6.27
CA ARG A 390 0.80 -37.58 5.03
C ARG A 390 -0.26 -38.65 5.30
N ALA A 391 -0.03 -39.53 6.25
CA ALA A 391 -0.95 -40.61 6.61
C ALA A 391 -2.30 -40.08 7.08
N ILE A 392 -2.32 -39.07 7.94
CA ILE A 392 -3.54 -38.45 8.44
C ILE A 392 -4.27 -37.70 7.31
N ASN A 393 -3.57 -36.92 6.46
CA ASN A 393 -4.19 -36.28 5.29
C ASN A 393 -4.86 -37.33 4.38
N GLN A 394 -4.22 -38.50 4.16
CA GLN A 394 -4.80 -39.59 3.38
C GLN A 394 -6.05 -40.16 4.05
N ARG A 395 -6.03 -40.39 5.36
CA ARG A 395 -7.19 -40.90 6.12
C ARG A 395 -8.41 -39.96 6.03
N PHE A 396 -8.16 -38.65 6.15
CA PHE A 396 -9.22 -37.65 5.98
C PHE A 396 -9.73 -37.58 4.52
N ALA A 397 -8.83 -37.69 3.53
CA ALA A 397 -9.24 -37.75 2.14
C ALA A 397 -10.08 -38.98 1.81
N ASP A 398 -9.74 -40.15 2.39
CA ASP A 398 -10.52 -41.37 2.24
C ASP A 398 -11.91 -41.23 2.89
N ALA A 399 -12.01 -40.54 4.04
CA ALA A 399 -13.29 -40.24 4.67
C ALA A 399 -14.15 -39.30 3.81
N VAL A 400 -13.55 -38.26 3.18
CA VAL A 400 -14.26 -37.39 2.22
C VAL A 400 -14.82 -38.18 1.06
N VAL A 401 -14.05 -39.08 0.48
CA VAL A 401 -14.50 -39.96 -0.62
C VAL A 401 -15.62 -40.88 -0.19
N ALA A 402 -15.56 -41.43 1.04
CA ALA A 402 -16.62 -42.29 1.60
C ALA A 402 -17.92 -41.53 1.89
N GLU A 403 -17.84 -40.24 2.26
CA GLU A 403 -19.01 -39.38 2.49
C GLU A 403 -19.65 -38.85 1.20
N ALA A 404 -18.92 -38.84 0.10
CA ALA A 404 -19.40 -38.26 -1.15
C ALA A 404 -20.60 -39.07 -1.72
N ARG A 405 -21.73 -38.40 -1.86
CA ARG A 405 -22.98 -39.01 -2.43
C ARG A 405 -23.07 -38.78 -3.95
N SER A 406 -22.19 -38.02 -4.52
CA SER A 406 -22.11 -37.74 -5.96
C SER A 406 -20.63 -37.64 -6.41
N ASP A 407 -20.38 -37.65 -7.72
CA ASP A 407 -19.04 -37.52 -8.28
C ASP A 407 -18.52 -36.10 -8.24
N ASP A 408 -19.38 -35.09 -7.92
CA ASP A 408 -19.07 -33.69 -7.89
C ASP A 408 -19.47 -32.99 -6.58
N PRO A 409 -19.10 -33.52 -5.38
CA PRO A 409 -19.43 -32.92 -4.10
C PRO A 409 -18.72 -31.58 -3.93
N ILE A 410 -19.22 -30.73 -3.00
CA ILE A 410 -18.56 -29.51 -2.55
C ILE A 410 -17.80 -29.86 -1.27
N VAL A 411 -16.48 -29.68 -1.29
CA VAL A 411 -15.59 -29.99 -0.17
C VAL A 411 -14.94 -28.70 0.33
N LEU A 412 -15.21 -28.32 1.59
CA LEU A 412 -14.62 -27.16 2.26
C LEU A 412 -13.49 -27.64 3.19
N VAL A 413 -12.25 -27.53 2.74
CA VAL A 413 -11.06 -27.92 3.49
C VAL A 413 -10.58 -26.73 4.32
N GLN A 414 -10.40 -26.93 5.62
CA GLN A 414 -10.07 -25.87 6.55
C GLN A 414 -8.66 -26.03 7.10
N ASP A 415 -7.84 -25.01 6.82
CA ASP A 415 -6.58 -24.72 7.47
C ASP A 415 -5.36 -25.62 7.08
N TYR A 416 -4.19 -25.23 7.55
CA TYR A 416 -2.86 -25.75 7.23
C TYR A 416 -2.63 -27.21 7.63
N HIS A 417 -3.53 -27.79 8.38
CA HIS A 417 -3.50 -29.20 8.74
C HIS A 417 -3.69 -30.14 7.54
N PHE A 418 -4.27 -29.64 6.45
CA PHE A 418 -4.72 -30.43 5.31
C PHE A 418 -4.15 -29.95 3.96
N ALA A 419 -2.89 -29.53 3.94
CA ALA A 419 -2.28 -29.03 2.71
C ALA A 419 -2.18 -30.09 1.60
N LEU A 420 -2.16 -31.38 1.92
CA LEU A 420 -2.08 -32.46 0.94
C LEU A 420 -3.44 -33.02 0.53
N LEU A 421 -4.43 -32.87 1.37
CA LEU A 421 -5.77 -33.45 1.21
C LEU A 421 -6.45 -33.05 -0.12
N PRO A 422 -6.38 -31.80 -0.61
CA PRO A 422 -7.05 -31.41 -1.83
C PRO A 422 -6.61 -32.25 -3.05
N ALA A 423 -5.33 -32.48 -3.24
CA ALA A 423 -4.81 -33.30 -4.34
C ALA A 423 -5.19 -34.78 -4.16
N MET A 424 -5.20 -35.29 -2.91
CA MET A 424 -5.61 -36.67 -2.61
C MET A 424 -7.09 -36.92 -2.91
N VAL A 425 -7.96 -35.94 -2.61
CA VAL A 425 -9.39 -35.99 -2.95
C VAL A 425 -9.57 -35.84 -4.46
N ARG A 426 -8.90 -34.89 -5.11
CA ARG A 426 -8.96 -34.65 -6.57
C ARG A 426 -8.63 -35.91 -7.35
N ALA A 427 -7.61 -36.69 -6.92
CA ALA A 427 -7.21 -37.93 -7.56
C ALA A 427 -8.32 -39.00 -7.59
N LYS A 428 -9.21 -39.02 -6.58
CA LYS A 428 -10.33 -39.97 -6.47
C LYS A 428 -11.68 -39.42 -6.94
N LEU A 429 -11.87 -38.12 -6.78
CA LEU A 429 -13.07 -37.38 -7.19
C LEU A 429 -12.68 -36.22 -8.13
N PRO A 430 -12.39 -36.51 -9.40
CA PRO A 430 -11.84 -35.49 -10.33
C PRO A 430 -12.77 -34.30 -10.56
N ARG A 431 -14.11 -34.48 -10.35
CA ARG A 431 -15.11 -33.43 -10.55
C ARG A 431 -15.50 -32.70 -9.28
N ALA A 432 -14.94 -33.07 -8.12
CA ALA A 432 -15.25 -32.42 -6.84
C ALA A 432 -14.88 -30.91 -6.90
N THR A 433 -15.74 -30.07 -6.35
CA THR A 433 -15.43 -28.66 -6.15
C THR A 433 -14.77 -28.47 -4.79
N ILE A 434 -13.45 -28.36 -4.78
CA ILE A 434 -12.65 -28.33 -3.56
C ILE A 434 -12.27 -26.88 -3.25
N LEU A 435 -12.78 -26.36 -2.12
CA LEU A 435 -12.46 -25.02 -1.62
C LEU A 435 -11.57 -25.18 -0.39
N THR A 436 -10.32 -24.86 -0.52
CA THR A 436 -9.37 -24.88 0.59
C THR A 436 -9.23 -23.46 1.15
N PHE A 437 -9.45 -23.32 2.45
CA PHE A 437 -9.26 -22.04 3.12
C PHE A 437 -8.13 -22.14 4.13
N TRP A 438 -7.09 -21.30 3.91
CA TRP A 438 -5.90 -21.24 4.74
C TRP A 438 -6.03 -20.13 5.78
N HIS A 439 -6.15 -20.50 7.06
CA HIS A 439 -6.49 -19.57 8.14
C HIS A 439 -5.30 -18.83 8.74
N ILE A 440 -4.09 -19.30 8.52
CA ILE A 440 -2.87 -18.64 9.02
C ILE A 440 -2.22 -17.75 7.95
N PRO A 441 -1.28 -16.88 8.27
CA PRO A 441 -0.55 -16.11 7.27
C PRO A 441 0.15 -17.04 6.26
N TRP A 442 0.34 -16.58 5.03
CA TRP A 442 1.26 -17.18 4.09
C TRP A 442 2.51 -16.30 3.99
N PRO A 443 3.72 -16.82 4.30
CA PRO A 443 4.95 -16.05 4.31
C PRO A 443 5.45 -15.76 2.88
N ASN A 444 6.52 -14.99 2.77
CA ASN A 444 7.19 -14.80 1.49
C ASN A 444 7.86 -16.10 1.00
N PRO A 445 8.20 -16.19 -0.30
CA PRO A 445 8.80 -17.40 -0.88
C PRO A 445 10.10 -17.84 -0.21
N GLU A 446 10.94 -16.90 0.24
CA GLU A 446 12.22 -17.21 0.90
C GLU A 446 11.99 -17.93 2.22
N SER A 447 11.07 -17.40 3.05
CA SER A 447 10.75 -18.02 4.33
C SER A 447 10.11 -19.39 4.14
N PHE A 448 9.14 -19.51 3.21
CA PHE A 448 8.49 -20.80 2.94
C PHE A 448 9.48 -21.82 2.37
N GLY A 449 10.50 -21.37 1.65
CA GLY A 449 11.53 -22.18 1.02
C GLY A 449 12.35 -23.04 1.96
N ILE A 450 12.36 -22.75 3.27
CA ILE A 450 13.06 -23.59 4.27
C ILE A 450 12.32 -24.89 4.57
N CYS A 451 11.04 -25.01 4.24
CA CYS A 451 10.28 -26.25 4.39
C CYS A 451 10.84 -27.33 3.45
N PRO A 452 11.30 -28.50 3.96
CA PRO A 452 11.84 -29.56 3.13
C PRO A 452 10.83 -30.04 2.06
N TRP A 453 9.56 -30.18 2.43
CA TRP A 453 8.47 -30.68 1.58
C TRP A 453 7.63 -29.59 0.95
N ARG A 454 8.23 -28.40 0.70
CA ARG A 454 7.56 -27.25 0.10
C ARG A 454 6.86 -27.57 -1.23
N ARG A 455 7.48 -28.42 -2.06
CA ARG A 455 6.91 -28.78 -3.37
C ARG A 455 5.66 -29.63 -3.21
N GLU A 456 5.70 -30.65 -2.36
CA GLU A 456 4.59 -31.55 -2.06
C GLU A 456 3.41 -30.80 -1.44
N ILE A 457 3.68 -29.85 -0.55
CA ILE A 457 2.64 -28.98 0.06
C ILE A 457 1.97 -28.12 -1.02
N LEU A 458 2.75 -27.44 -1.86
CA LEU A 458 2.21 -26.61 -2.94
C LEU A 458 1.40 -27.45 -3.93
N GLN A 459 1.91 -28.62 -4.32
CA GLN A 459 1.21 -29.54 -5.22
C GLN A 459 -0.09 -30.04 -4.59
N GLY A 460 -0.05 -30.35 -3.28
CA GLY A 460 -1.24 -30.74 -2.53
C GLY A 460 -2.34 -29.68 -2.53
N MET A 461 -1.95 -28.43 -2.26
CA MET A 461 -2.86 -27.29 -2.24
C MET A 461 -3.44 -26.97 -3.63
N LEU A 462 -2.66 -27.14 -4.70
CA LEU A 462 -3.10 -26.92 -6.09
C LEU A 462 -4.06 -27.98 -6.61
N GLY A 463 -4.39 -29.03 -5.82
CA GLY A 463 -5.55 -29.88 -6.05
C GLY A 463 -6.90 -29.20 -5.78
N SER A 464 -6.88 -27.99 -5.22
CA SER A 464 -8.09 -27.20 -4.95
C SER A 464 -8.64 -26.56 -6.22
N THR A 465 -9.97 -26.42 -6.30
CA THR A 465 -10.63 -25.56 -7.30
C THR A 465 -10.43 -24.09 -6.93
N ILE A 466 -10.62 -23.77 -5.64
CA ILE A 466 -10.42 -22.42 -5.07
C ILE A 466 -9.55 -22.55 -3.84
N LEU A 467 -8.52 -21.73 -3.79
CA LEU A 467 -7.66 -21.56 -2.63
C LEU A 467 -7.85 -20.15 -2.05
N GLY A 468 -8.39 -20.11 -0.84
CA GLY A 468 -8.74 -18.88 -0.14
C GLY A 468 -7.75 -18.51 0.94
N PHE A 469 -7.41 -17.21 1.02
CA PHE A 469 -6.66 -16.59 2.09
C PHE A 469 -7.45 -15.43 2.68
N HIS A 470 -7.01 -14.89 3.82
CA HIS A 470 -7.68 -13.73 4.42
C HIS A 470 -7.41 -12.42 3.66
N THR A 471 -6.22 -12.27 3.10
CA THR A 471 -5.77 -10.99 2.49
C THR A 471 -5.15 -11.21 1.12
N GLN A 472 -5.23 -10.21 0.26
CA GLN A 472 -4.55 -10.20 -1.04
C GLN A 472 -3.04 -10.32 -0.91
N PHE A 473 -2.48 -9.86 0.21
CA PHE A 473 -1.04 -10.00 0.49
C PHE A 473 -0.63 -11.48 0.57
N HIS A 474 -1.42 -12.30 1.28
CA HIS A 474 -1.15 -13.74 1.37
C HIS A 474 -1.38 -14.46 0.05
N CYS A 475 -2.41 -14.06 -0.73
CA CYS A 475 -2.62 -14.58 -2.08
C CYS A 475 -1.39 -14.32 -2.97
N LYS A 476 -0.89 -13.10 -2.96
CA LYS A 476 0.31 -12.72 -3.72
C LYS A 476 1.52 -13.55 -3.30
N ASN A 477 1.78 -13.64 -2.00
CA ASN A 477 2.90 -14.43 -1.48
C ASN A 477 2.80 -15.90 -1.89
N PHE A 478 1.59 -16.48 -1.88
CA PHE A 478 1.35 -17.86 -2.32
C PHE A 478 1.66 -18.01 -3.82
N ILE A 479 1.13 -17.13 -4.66
CA ILE A 479 1.37 -17.14 -6.11
C ILE A 479 2.87 -17.03 -6.40
N GLU A 480 3.59 -16.11 -5.76
CA GLU A 480 5.04 -15.93 -5.89
C GLU A 480 5.81 -17.17 -5.38
N THR A 481 5.29 -17.85 -4.34
CA THR A 481 5.89 -19.10 -3.84
C THR A 481 5.75 -20.23 -4.86
N VAL A 482 4.57 -20.35 -5.49
CA VAL A 482 4.35 -21.34 -6.55
C VAL A 482 5.25 -21.06 -7.76
N ASP A 483 5.30 -19.80 -8.22
CA ASP A 483 6.16 -19.37 -9.33
C ASP A 483 7.62 -19.75 -9.10
N ARG A 484 8.11 -19.61 -7.87
CA ARG A 484 9.49 -19.89 -7.50
C ARG A 484 9.84 -21.38 -7.42
N TYR A 485 8.90 -22.21 -6.97
CA TYR A 485 9.20 -23.61 -6.61
C TYR A 485 8.55 -24.66 -7.49
N LEU A 486 7.59 -24.29 -8.32
CA LEU A 486 6.89 -25.17 -9.26
C LEU A 486 6.95 -24.62 -10.69
N GLU A 487 6.94 -25.54 -11.67
CA GLU A 487 6.72 -25.19 -13.08
C GLU A 487 5.22 -25.12 -13.35
N ALA A 488 4.60 -23.96 -13.04
CA ALA A 488 3.18 -23.71 -13.18
C ALA A 488 2.93 -22.50 -14.08
N ARG A 489 1.81 -22.49 -14.80
CA ARG A 489 1.38 -21.31 -15.55
C ARG A 489 0.55 -20.40 -14.62
N ILE A 490 1.01 -19.18 -14.42
CA ILE A 490 0.35 -18.18 -13.61
C ILE A 490 -0.32 -17.13 -14.49
N GLU A 491 -1.60 -16.88 -14.27
CA GLU A 491 -2.38 -15.84 -14.91
C GLU A 491 -2.77 -14.78 -13.88
N HIS A 492 -2.01 -13.71 -13.85
CA HIS A 492 -2.15 -12.65 -12.84
C HIS A 492 -3.45 -11.86 -12.97
N GLU A 493 -4.02 -11.74 -14.18
CA GLU A 493 -5.26 -11.00 -14.40
C GLU A 493 -6.46 -11.65 -13.69
N HIS A 494 -6.50 -12.98 -13.66
CA HIS A 494 -7.56 -13.75 -13.05
C HIS A 494 -7.16 -14.44 -11.74
N SER A 495 -5.93 -14.20 -11.27
CA SER A 495 -5.36 -14.84 -10.07
C SER A 495 -5.47 -16.37 -10.10
N THR A 496 -5.23 -16.99 -11.27
CA THR A 496 -5.30 -18.42 -11.46
C THR A 496 -3.93 -19.04 -11.69
N ILE A 497 -3.77 -20.27 -11.19
CA ILE A 497 -2.58 -21.10 -11.36
C ILE A 497 -3.00 -22.38 -12.06
N SER A 498 -2.41 -22.65 -13.24
CA SER A 498 -2.59 -23.92 -13.94
C SER A 498 -1.37 -24.82 -13.72
N PHE A 499 -1.60 -25.98 -13.13
CA PHE A 499 -0.58 -26.97 -12.81
C PHE A 499 -1.08 -28.39 -13.14
N GLN A 500 -0.31 -29.15 -13.91
CA GLN A 500 -0.63 -30.55 -14.29
C GLN A 500 -2.02 -30.73 -14.91
N GLY A 501 -2.53 -29.72 -15.61
CA GLY A 501 -3.83 -29.76 -16.29
C GLY A 501 -5.01 -29.27 -15.45
N GLU A 502 -4.82 -29.08 -14.15
CA GLU A 502 -5.81 -28.48 -13.23
C GLU A 502 -5.57 -26.98 -13.09
N THR A 503 -6.64 -26.23 -12.84
CA THR A 503 -6.56 -24.77 -12.63
C THR A 503 -7.17 -24.40 -11.28
N THR A 504 -6.40 -23.70 -10.46
CA THR A 504 -6.78 -23.23 -9.12
C THR A 504 -6.96 -21.71 -9.15
N LEU A 505 -8.11 -21.23 -8.68
CA LEU A 505 -8.35 -19.81 -8.39
C LEU A 505 -7.77 -19.48 -7.00
N VAL A 506 -6.90 -18.46 -6.92
CA VAL A 506 -6.36 -17.96 -5.63
C VAL A 506 -6.99 -16.61 -5.31
N GLU A 507 -7.82 -16.55 -4.26
CA GLU A 507 -8.61 -15.35 -3.97
C GLU A 507 -8.66 -15.03 -2.46
N SER A 508 -8.86 -13.74 -2.13
CA SER A 508 -8.97 -13.30 -0.74
C SER A 508 -10.44 -13.32 -0.26
N TYR A 509 -10.64 -13.99 0.85
CA TYR A 509 -11.91 -14.06 1.56
C TYR A 509 -11.67 -13.76 3.04
N PRO A 510 -11.77 -12.49 3.47
CA PRO A 510 -11.59 -12.15 4.88
C PRO A 510 -12.65 -12.82 5.74
N ILE A 511 -12.26 -13.74 6.63
CA ILE A 511 -13.20 -14.42 7.54
C ILE A 511 -13.71 -13.46 8.60
N SER A 512 -14.93 -13.70 9.08
CA SER A 512 -15.56 -12.89 10.11
C SER A 512 -16.34 -13.77 11.09
N ILE A 513 -17.09 -13.13 11.98
CA ILE A 513 -17.97 -13.75 12.95
C ILE A 513 -19.44 -13.75 12.46
N ALA A 514 -20.27 -14.60 13.03
CA ALA A 514 -21.71 -14.44 12.93
C ALA A 514 -22.11 -13.19 13.74
N TRP A 515 -22.77 -12.23 13.08
CA TRP A 515 -23.27 -11.07 13.83
C TRP A 515 -24.33 -11.55 14.82
N PRO A 516 -24.27 -11.14 16.09
CA PRO A 516 -25.25 -11.56 17.10
C PRO A 516 -26.69 -11.24 16.66
N SER A 517 -27.58 -12.21 16.81
CA SER A 517 -29.01 -11.96 16.63
C SER A 517 -29.52 -11.04 17.75
N GLN A 518 -30.62 -10.35 17.49
CA GLN A 518 -31.23 -9.50 18.52
C GLN A 518 -31.55 -10.32 19.79
N ALA A 519 -32.11 -11.49 19.66
CA ALA A 519 -32.38 -12.37 20.79
C ALA A 519 -31.11 -12.75 21.58
N ALA A 520 -29.99 -13.01 20.89
CA ALA A 520 -28.71 -13.32 21.56
C ALA A 520 -28.11 -12.10 22.28
N SER A 521 -28.29 -10.90 21.75
CA SER A 521 -27.82 -9.66 22.39
C SER A 521 -28.75 -9.22 23.53
N ASP A 522 -30.03 -9.52 23.47
CA ASP A 522 -30.99 -9.24 24.54
C ASP A 522 -30.73 -10.09 25.80
N ASP A 523 -30.06 -11.25 25.64
CA ASP A 523 -29.62 -12.08 26.76
C ASP A 523 -28.36 -11.58 27.46
N TRP A 524 -27.67 -10.59 26.90
CA TRP A 524 -26.45 -10.05 27.51
C TRP A 524 -26.78 -9.13 28.69
N ALA A 525 -26.04 -9.28 29.78
CA ALA A 525 -26.17 -8.36 30.90
C ALA A 525 -25.83 -6.90 30.46
N PRO A 526 -26.52 -5.89 30.98
CA PRO A 526 -26.19 -4.48 30.70
C PRO A 526 -24.72 -4.15 30.98
N ILE A 527 -24.15 -3.21 30.23
CA ILE A 527 -22.72 -2.86 30.29
C ILE A 527 -22.29 -2.44 31.70
N ASP A 528 -23.10 -1.63 32.37
CA ASP A 528 -22.84 -1.19 33.74
C ASP A 528 -22.88 -2.36 34.74
N VAL A 529 -23.70 -3.37 34.49
CA VAL A 529 -23.75 -4.60 35.31
C VAL A 529 -22.48 -5.43 35.07
N CYS A 530 -22.10 -5.65 33.79
CA CYS A 530 -20.87 -6.35 33.45
C CYS A 530 -19.66 -5.69 34.12
N ARG A 531 -19.57 -4.36 34.04
CA ARG A 531 -18.47 -3.59 34.63
C ARG A 531 -18.44 -3.75 36.18
N ARG A 532 -19.57 -3.61 36.84
CA ARG A 532 -19.63 -3.82 38.31
C ARG A 532 -19.22 -5.24 38.70
N ASN A 533 -19.68 -6.24 37.96
CA ASN A 533 -19.33 -7.65 38.22
C ASN A 533 -17.82 -7.90 38.10
N VAL A 534 -17.20 -7.39 37.03
CA VAL A 534 -15.77 -7.56 36.79
C VAL A 534 -14.96 -6.83 37.85
N ILE A 535 -15.32 -5.59 38.21
CA ILE A 535 -14.69 -4.82 39.27
C ILE A 535 -14.77 -5.58 40.60
N ALA A 536 -15.96 -6.08 40.97
CA ALA A 536 -16.18 -6.81 42.22
C ALA A 536 -15.41 -8.14 42.26
N ARG A 537 -15.47 -8.91 41.15
CA ARG A 537 -14.81 -10.22 41.05
C ARG A 537 -13.29 -10.14 41.14
N LEU A 538 -12.69 -9.12 40.54
CA LEU A 538 -11.24 -8.95 40.48
C LEU A 538 -10.72 -7.97 41.53
N GLY A 539 -11.58 -7.36 42.36
CA GLY A 539 -11.18 -6.40 43.36
C GLY A 539 -10.55 -5.12 42.80
N LEU A 540 -11.06 -4.64 41.67
CA LEU A 540 -10.49 -3.48 40.98
C LEU A 540 -10.92 -2.16 41.61
N PRO A 541 -10.16 -1.06 41.44
CA PRO A 541 -10.59 0.28 41.81
C PRO A 541 -11.93 0.64 41.13
N GLN A 542 -12.80 1.37 41.81
CA GLN A 542 -14.13 1.73 41.28
C GLN A 542 -14.04 2.65 40.04
N ASP A 543 -13.00 3.45 39.96
CA ASP A 543 -12.71 4.36 38.84
C ASP A 543 -11.66 3.78 37.86
N ALA A 544 -11.44 2.47 37.88
CA ALA A 544 -10.46 1.82 37.05
C ALA A 544 -10.76 2.04 35.54
N VAL A 545 -9.74 2.39 34.77
CA VAL A 545 -9.72 2.28 33.32
C VAL A 545 -9.27 0.86 32.97
N ILE A 546 -10.17 0.09 32.39
CA ILE A 546 -9.99 -1.35 32.15
C ILE A 546 -9.59 -1.57 30.71
N ALA A 547 -8.40 -2.13 30.50
CA ALA A 547 -7.97 -2.63 29.22
C ALA A 547 -8.00 -4.18 29.24
N VAL A 548 -8.40 -4.82 28.13
CA VAL A 548 -8.50 -6.28 28.04
C VAL A 548 -7.73 -6.81 26.84
N GLY A 549 -7.04 -7.93 27.03
CA GLY A 549 -6.48 -8.75 25.97
C GLY A 549 -6.96 -10.21 26.14
N ILE A 550 -7.44 -10.82 25.07
CA ILE A 550 -7.98 -12.20 25.11
C ILE A 550 -7.30 -13.02 24.03
N ASP A 551 -6.52 -14.02 24.43
CA ASP A 551 -5.81 -14.91 23.53
C ASP A 551 -5.60 -16.29 24.18
N ARG A 552 -4.97 -17.17 23.43
CA ARG A 552 -4.32 -18.36 23.99
C ARG A 552 -2.88 -18.01 24.37
N PHE A 553 -2.24 -18.82 25.23
CA PHE A 553 -0.80 -18.72 25.42
C PHE A 553 -0.04 -19.11 24.16
N ASP A 554 0.05 -18.18 23.22
CA ASP A 554 0.69 -18.37 21.93
C ASP A 554 1.65 -17.19 21.66
N TYR A 555 2.89 -17.51 21.36
CA TYR A 555 3.96 -16.50 21.16
C TYR A 555 3.71 -15.59 19.96
N THR A 556 2.79 -15.98 19.05
CA THR A 556 2.41 -15.13 17.91
C THR A 556 1.44 -14.00 18.29
N LYS A 557 0.83 -14.05 19.49
CA LYS A 557 -0.23 -13.13 19.91
C LYS A 557 0.27 -11.82 20.54
N GLY A 558 1.59 -11.68 20.72
CA GLY A 558 2.18 -10.44 21.23
C GLY A 558 1.80 -10.11 22.68
N ILE A 559 1.59 -11.14 23.52
CA ILE A 559 1.22 -10.92 24.94
C ILE A 559 2.35 -10.25 25.71
N LEU A 560 3.61 -10.62 25.47
CA LEU A 560 4.77 -10.00 26.12
C LEU A 560 4.92 -8.53 25.71
N GLU A 561 4.79 -8.24 24.43
CA GLU A 561 4.86 -6.89 23.89
C GLU A 561 3.75 -6.00 24.49
N ARG A 562 2.56 -6.56 24.66
CA ARG A 562 1.41 -5.93 25.32
C ARG A 562 1.71 -5.60 26.78
N LEU A 563 2.28 -6.55 27.54
CA LEU A 563 2.69 -6.34 28.93
C LEU A 563 3.77 -5.27 29.04
N HIS A 564 4.76 -5.28 28.16
CA HIS A 564 5.78 -4.22 28.10
C HIS A 564 5.18 -2.85 27.75
N ALA A 565 4.17 -2.79 26.88
CA ALA A 565 3.48 -1.54 26.57
C ALA A 565 2.70 -1.00 27.79
N VAL A 566 2.07 -1.88 28.58
CA VAL A 566 1.42 -1.51 29.84
C VAL A 566 2.46 -1.00 30.86
N GLU A 567 3.57 -1.71 31.04
CA GLU A 567 4.69 -1.27 31.88
C GLU A 567 5.16 0.13 31.46
N ARG A 568 5.35 0.32 30.14
CA ARG A 568 5.83 1.58 29.58
C ARG A 568 4.82 2.72 29.73
N LEU A 569 3.53 2.45 29.60
CA LEU A 569 2.47 3.43 29.88
C LEU A 569 2.59 3.94 31.31
N LEU A 570 2.71 3.05 32.30
CA LEU A 570 2.82 3.41 33.72
C LEU A 570 4.13 4.17 34.05
N GLU A 571 5.21 3.90 33.31
CA GLU A 571 6.45 4.68 33.40
C GLU A 571 6.31 6.09 32.86
N LYS A 572 5.72 6.23 31.66
CA LYS A 572 5.57 7.53 30.97
C LYS A 572 4.51 8.42 31.62
N ARG A 573 3.49 7.81 32.22
CA ARG A 573 2.28 8.44 32.68
C ARG A 573 1.94 7.96 34.10
N PRO A 574 2.67 8.42 35.14
CA PRO A 574 2.46 8.00 36.50
C PRO A 574 1.04 8.23 37.03
N GLU A 575 0.28 9.15 36.41
CA GLU A 575 -1.13 9.42 36.75
C GLU A 575 -2.06 8.21 36.48
N TRP A 576 -1.63 7.22 35.74
CA TRP A 576 -2.36 5.97 35.53
C TRP A 576 -2.10 4.93 36.62
N ALA A 577 -1.06 5.06 37.40
CA ALA A 577 -0.82 4.16 38.52
C ALA A 577 -1.96 4.29 39.55
N GLY A 578 -2.52 3.15 39.94
CA GLY A 578 -3.69 3.10 40.82
C GLY A 578 -5.06 3.10 40.09
N ARG A 579 -5.08 3.40 38.80
CA ARG A 579 -6.33 3.51 38.01
C ARG A 579 -6.36 2.65 36.76
N PHE A 580 -5.24 2.50 36.03
CA PHE A 580 -5.20 1.67 34.80
C PHE A 580 -5.03 0.21 35.18
N VAL A 581 -5.91 -0.64 34.67
CA VAL A 581 -5.90 -2.08 34.91
C VAL A 581 -5.92 -2.81 33.58
N PHE A 582 -4.97 -3.71 33.38
CA PHE A 582 -4.92 -4.59 32.23
C PHE A 582 -5.29 -6.02 32.63
N ILE A 583 -6.35 -6.55 32.01
CA ILE A 583 -6.80 -7.93 32.20
C ILE A 583 -6.36 -8.74 30.99
N GLN A 584 -5.45 -9.69 31.19
CA GLN A 584 -5.03 -10.63 30.17
C GLN A 584 -5.68 -11.99 30.42
N VAL A 585 -6.62 -12.37 29.56
CA VAL A 585 -7.07 -13.75 29.46
C VAL A 585 -6.11 -14.52 28.54
N ALA A 586 -5.53 -15.60 29.03
CA ALA A 586 -4.60 -16.43 28.28
C ALA A 586 -4.93 -17.93 28.48
N ALA A 587 -5.77 -18.48 27.60
CA ALA A 587 -6.14 -19.88 27.69
C ALA A 587 -4.95 -20.80 27.38
N PRO A 588 -4.70 -21.84 28.18
CA PRO A 588 -3.65 -22.84 27.91
C PRO A 588 -3.84 -23.48 26.54
N THR A 589 -2.76 -23.66 25.80
CA THR A 589 -2.76 -24.34 24.51
C THR A 589 -1.41 -25.02 24.26
N ARG A 590 -1.42 -26.18 23.60
CA ARG A 590 -0.21 -26.87 23.15
C ARG A 590 0.85 -27.04 24.26
N SER A 591 0.41 -27.29 25.51
CA SER A 591 1.26 -27.32 26.69
C SER A 591 2.33 -28.43 26.67
N LEU A 592 2.24 -29.39 25.76
CA LEU A 592 3.26 -30.39 25.51
C LEU A 592 4.51 -29.83 24.82
N LEU A 593 4.40 -28.69 24.11
CA LEU A 593 5.51 -28.08 23.41
C LEU A 593 6.31 -27.16 24.33
N GLU A 594 7.63 -27.30 24.32
CA GLU A 594 8.57 -26.55 25.17
C GLU A 594 8.46 -25.04 25.00
N GLU A 595 8.35 -24.57 23.75
CA GLU A 595 8.23 -23.14 23.42
C GLU A 595 7.01 -22.49 24.08
N TYR A 596 5.88 -23.22 24.11
CA TYR A 596 4.65 -22.72 24.75
C TYR A 596 4.74 -22.67 26.25
N ARG A 597 5.37 -23.67 26.90
CA ARG A 597 5.63 -23.67 28.35
C ARG A 597 6.56 -22.53 28.76
N SER A 598 7.69 -22.41 28.07
CA SER A 598 8.67 -21.35 28.31
C SER A 598 8.04 -19.96 28.11
N PHE A 599 7.16 -19.82 27.12
CA PHE A 599 6.44 -18.58 26.87
C PHE A 599 5.47 -18.24 28.01
N GLN A 600 4.71 -19.19 28.51
CA GLN A 600 3.83 -19.03 29.66
C GLN A 600 4.59 -18.59 30.92
N GLU A 601 5.73 -19.22 31.19
CA GLU A 601 6.59 -18.84 32.32
C GLU A 601 7.13 -17.41 32.20
N ARG A 602 7.50 -17.00 30.99
CA ARG A 602 7.96 -15.64 30.72
C ARG A 602 6.87 -14.62 30.99
N ILE A 603 5.64 -14.89 30.52
CA ILE A 603 4.47 -14.02 30.74
C ILE A 603 4.23 -13.88 32.26
N SER A 604 4.21 -15.00 33.00
CA SER A 604 3.99 -14.98 34.44
C SER A 604 5.05 -14.16 35.18
N ARG A 605 6.33 -14.32 34.83
CA ARG A 605 7.43 -13.52 35.41
C ARG A 605 7.32 -12.04 35.12
N VAL A 606 6.98 -11.67 33.89
CA VAL A 606 6.81 -10.26 33.52
C VAL A 606 5.60 -9.65 34.25
N THR A 607 4.49 -10.38 34.34
CA THR A 607 3.30 -9.94 35.08
C THR A 607 3.64 -9.69 36.58
N THR A 608 4.32 -10.63 37.22
CA THR A 608 4.76 -10.48 38.63
C THR A 608 5.63 -9.25 38.80
N ARG A 609 6.64 -9.06 37.93
CA ARG A 609 7.53 -7.89 37.99
C ARG A 609 6.77 -6.56 37.84
N ILE A 610 5.81 -6.46 36.94
CA ILE A 610 5.01 -5.24 36.72
C ILE A 610 4.17 -4.98 37.98
N ASN A 611 3.53 -6.01 38.56
CA ASN A 611 2.70 -5.90 39.72
C ASN A 611 3.51 -5.54 40.98
N GLU A 612 4.72 -6.07 41.17
CA GLU A 612 5.64 -5.69 42.24
C GLU A 612 6.10 -4.23 42.13
N ARG A 613 6.32 -3.75 40.91
CA ARG A 613 6.84 -2.42 40.63
C ARG A 613 5.80 -1.31 40.78
N PHE A 614 4.59 -1.54 40.28
CA PHE A 614 3.54 -0.51 40.17
C PHE A 614 2.29 -0.81 41.01
N GLY A 615 2.20 -2.01 41.57
CA GLY A 615 1.08 -2.39 42.46
C GLY A 615 1.18 -1.79 43.85
N GLY A 616 0.06 -1.86 44.58
CA GLY A 616 -0.06 -1.38 45.92
C GLY A 616 -1.26 -1.98 46.66
N PRO A 617 -1.55 -1.56 47.87
CA PRO A 617 -2.70 -2.07 48.62
C PRO A 617 -4.00 -1.85 47.85
N GLY A 618 -4.68 -2.94 47.50
CA GLY A 618 -5.94 -2.90 46.73
C GLY A 618 -5.82 -2.57 45.26
N TYR A 619 -4.60 -2.58 44.69
CA TYR A 619 -4.36 -2.32 43.26
C TYR A 619 -3.29 -3.23 42.67
N GLN A 620 -3.63 -3.88 41.59
CA GLN A 620 -2.71 -4.60 40.71
C GLN A 620 -2.92 -4.11 39.27
N PRO A 621 -1.88 -3.61 38.60
CA PRO A 621 -2.01 -3.11 37.24
C PRO A 621 -2.27 -4.21 36.19
N VAL A 622 -1.88 -5.46 36.44
CA VAL A 622 -2.06 -6.57 35.53
C VAL A 622 -2.72 -7.77 36.20
N HIS A 623 -3.86 -8.19 35.68
CA HIS A 623 -4.55 -9.42 36.07
C HIS A 623 -4.38 -10.47 34.97
N LEU A 624 -3.59 -11.51 35.23
CA LEU A 624 -3.40 -12.64 34.32
C LEU A 624 -4.37 -13.77 34.65
N LEU A 625 -5.34 -14.02 33.77
CA LEU A 625 -6.33 -15.08 33.88
C LEU A 625 -5.89 -16.25 33.00
N ALA A 626 -5.13 -17.19 33.58
CA ALA A 626 -4.46 -18.28 32.88
C ALA A 626 -5.36 -19.55 32.77
N GLU A 627 -6.61 -19.35 32.39
CA GLU A 627 -7.60 -20.43 32.31
C GLU A 627 -8.53 -20.25 31.11
N HIS A 628 -9.29 -21.32 30.79
CA HIS A 628 -10.32 -21.24 29.76
C HIS A 628 -11.52 -20.44 30.28
N HIS A 629 -12.02 -19.54 29.46
CA HIS A 629 -13.22 -18.75 29.69
C HIS A 629 -14.29 -19.11 28.67
N GLU A 630 -15.50 -19.35 29.15
CA GLU A 630 -16.67 -19.54 28.30
C GLU A 630 -17.04 -18.24 27.58
N GLN A 631 -17.72 -18.37 26.44
CA GLN A 631 -18.09 -17.22 25.60
C GLN A 631 -18.84 -16.13 26.36
N ALA A 632 -19.73 -16.50 27.30
CA ALA A 632 -20.46 -15.53 28.12
C ALA A 632 -19.52 -14.69 29.01
N GLN A 633 -18.47 -15.31 29.57
CA GLN A 633 -17.47 -14.63 30.40
C GLN A 633 -16.61 -13.70 29.56
N VAL A 634 -16.27 -14.11 28.32
CA VAL A 634 -15.54 -13.28 27.35
C VAL A 634 -16.36 -12.05 26.96
N ILE A 635 -17.65 -12.23 26.68
CA ILE A 635 -18.56 -11.11 26.38
C ILE A 635 -18.69 -10.17 27.57
N GLU A 636 -18.80 -10.70 28.81
CA GLU A 636 -18.82 -9.85 30.02
C GLU A 636 -17.56 -8.97 30.13
N LEU A 637 -16.37 -9.54 29.86
CA LEU A 637 -15.11 -8.77 29.85
C LEU A 637 -15.08 -7.70 28.77
N PHE A 638 -15.52 -8.01 27.55
CA PHE A 638 -15.61 -7.03 26.46
C PHE A 638 -16.58 -5.88 26.78
N ARG A 639 -17.69 -6.19 27.43
CA ARG A 639 -18.68 -5.18 27.84
C ARG A 639 -18.20 -4.34 29.01
N ALA A 640 -17.33 -4.89 29.87
CA ALA A 640 -16.80 -4.20 31.04
C ALA A 640 -15.63 -3.27 30.74
N CYS A 641 -14.87 -3.50 29.65
CA CYS A 641 -13.61 -2.79 29.41
C CYS A 641 -13.81 -1.47 28.63
N ASP A 642 -12.84 -0.58 28.78
CA ASP A 642 -12.74 0.68 28.04
C ASP A 642 -11.90 0.51 26.76
N THR A 643 -10.96 -0.45 26.76
CA THR A 643 -10.05 -0.69 25.63
C THR A 643 -9.84 -2.19 25.42
N CYS A 644 -9.85 -2.65 24.16
CA CYS A 644 -9.44 -3.99 23.79
C CYS A 644 -8.12 -3.93 23.02
N LEU A 645 -7.14 -4.77 23.45
CA LEU A 645 -5.82 -4.85 22.83
C LEU A 645 -5.67 -6.14 22.05
N VAL A 646 -5.41 -6.01 20.76
CA VAL A 646 -5.09 -7.12 19.85
C VAL A 646 -3.76 -6.82 19.19
N THR A 647 -2.68 -7.30 19.80
CA THR A 647 -1.29 -6.99 19.40
C THR A 647 -0.55 -8.17 18.79
N SER A 648 -1.26 -9.02 18.02
CA SER A 648 -0.64 -10.15 17.36
C SER A 648 0.59 -9.73 16.56
N LEU A 649 1.70 -10.48 16.69
CA LEU A 649 2.94 -10.23 15.97
C LEU A 649 2.80 -10.56 14.48
N HIS A 650 2.01 -11.59 14.17
CA HIS A 650 1.52 -11.94 12.84
C HIS A 650 0.26 -12.79 12.99
N ASP A 651 -0.78 -12.45 12.27
CA ASP A 651 -2.04 -13.19 12.34
C ASP A 651 -2.77 -13.15 10.99
N GLY A 652 -3.39 -14.25 10.60
CA GLY A 652 -4.15 -14.32 9.36
C GLY A 652 -5.32 -13.33 9.34
N MET A 653 -6.08 -13.27 10.44
CA MET A 653 -7.21 -12.34 10.60
C MET A 653 -7.25 -11.75 12.01
N ASN A 654 -7.50 -12.51 13.02
CA ASN A 654 -7.89 -12.25 14.41
C ASN A 654 -9.38 -11.92 14.57
N LEU A 655 -10.14 -12.86 15.11
CA LEU A 655 -11.59 -12.68 15.32
C LEU A 655 -11.93 -11.98 16.62
N VAL A 656 -11.02 -11.97 17.61
CA VAL A 656 -11.22 -11.35 18.92
C VAL A 656 -11.57 -9.87 18.80
N CYS A 657 -10.91 -9.14 17.89
CA CYS A 657 -11.22 -7.74 17.63
C CYS A 657 -12.65 -7.55 17.08
N LYS A 658 -13.13 -8.48 16.24
CA LYS A 658 -14.50 -8.44 15.71
C LYS A 658 -15.54 -8.82 16.77
N GLU A 659 -15.22 -9.77 17.64
CA GLU A 659 -16.06 -10.16 18.78
C GLU A 659 -16.21 -9.01 19.79
N PHE A 660 -15.12 -8.30 20.10
CA PHE A 660 -15.15 -7.09 20.92
C PHE A 660 -16.09 -6.04 20.35
N VAL A 661 -15.90 -5.69 19.07
CA VAL A 661 -16.74 -4.71 18.37
C VAL A 661 -18.22 -5.11 18.36
N ALA A 662 -18.51 -6.38 18.17
CA ALA A 662 -19.89 -6.88 18.20
C ALA A 662 -20.53 -6.77 19.60
N ALA A 663 -19.74 -6.96 20.68
CA ALA A 663 -20.19 -6.91 22.05
C ALA A 663 -20.48 -5.47 22.57
N ARG A 664 -20.00 -4.43 21.90
CA ARG A 664 -20.12 -3.02 22.31
C ARG A 664 -21.33 -2.33 21.67
N ASP A 665 -22.52 -2.76 22.07
CA ASP A 665 -23.80 -2.18 21.58
C ASP A 665 -24.06 -0.74 22.09
N ASP A 666 -23.29 -0.26 23.07
CA ASP A 666 -23.24 1.11 23.55
C ASP A 666 -22.45 2.06 22.63
N GLU A 667 -21.78 1.52 21.62
CA GLU A 667 -20.89 2.25 20.71
C GLU A 667 -19.74 2.97 21.46
N GLN A 668 -19.33 2.45 22.61
CA GLN A 668 -18.20 2.99 23.39
C GLN A 668 -17.06 1.95 23.42
N GLY A 669 -15.89 2.39 23.86
CA GLY A 669 -14.67 1.59 23.94
C GLY A 669 -13.79 1.73 22.70
N VAL A 670 -12.51 1.48 22.88
CA VAL A 670 -11.49 1.68 21.85
C VAL A 670 -10.80 0.36 21.53
N LEU A 671 -10.61 0.08 20.25
CA LEU A 671 -9.83 -1.06 19.76
C LEU A 671 -8.40 -0.59 19.42
N VAL A 672 -7.41 -1.19 20.07
CA VAL A 672 -5.99 -1.07 19.69
C VAL A 672 -5.59 -2.34 18.94
N LEU A 673 -5.19 -2.21 17.68
CA LEU A 673 -5.05 -3.34 16.76
C LEU A 673 -3.67 -3.34 16.07
N SER A 674 -3.02 -4.51 16.08
CA SER A 674 -1.77 -4.72 15.37
C SER A 674 -1.94 -4.57 13.86
N ARG A 675 -1.05 -3.81 13.23
CA ARG A 675 -0.95 -3.71 11.76
C ARG A 675 -0.64 -5.04 11.07
N PHE A 676 -0.15 -6.04 11.81
CA PHE A 676 0.19 -7.37 11.30
C PHE A 676 -0.94 -8.40 11.47
N ALA A 677 -2.08 -8.01 12.02
CA ALA A 677 -3.30 -8.79 11.97
C ALA A 677 -4.06 -8.50 10.67
N GLY A 678 -4.58 -9.54 10.00
CA GLY A 678 -5.36 -9.37 8.78
C GLY A 678 -6.56 -8.44 8.96
N ALA A 679 -7.17 -8.43 10.14
CA ALA A 679 -8.28 -7.56 10.52
C ALA A 679 -7.95 -6.06 10.40
N ALA A 680 -6.69 -5.65 10.54
CA ALA A 680 -6.28 -4.25 10.39
C ALA A 680 -6.55 -3.69 8.97
N ARG A 681 -6.77 -4.56 7.99
CA ARG A 681 -7.13 -4.18 6.62
C ARG A 681 -8.59 -3.75 6.48
N GLU A 682 -9.43 -4.18 7.40
CA GLU A 682 -10.88 -3.94 7.39
C GLU A 682 -11.30 -2.97 8.50
N MET A 683 -10.57 -2.93 9.63
CA MET A 683 -10.92 -2.19 10.83
C MET A 683 -10.05 -0.93 10.96
N THR A 684 -10.17 -0.04 10.00
CA THR A 684 -9.31 1.15 9.85
C THR A 684 -9.54 2.22 10.92
N GLU A 685 -10.67 2.20 11.61
CA GLU A 685 -11.01 3.13 12.69
C GLU A 685 -10.43 2.71 14.07
N ALA A 686 -9.77 1.54 14.13
CA ALA A 686 -8.99 1.14 15.29
C ALA A 686 -7.70 1.98 15.41
N LEU A 687 -7.14 2.07 16.60
CA LEU A 687 -5.78 2.60 16.80
C LEU A 687 -4.80 1.53 16.32
N ILE A 688 -4.24 1.74 15.13
CA ILE A 688 -3.34 0.77 14.49
C ILE A 688 -1.91 0.97 14.98
N VAL A 689 -1.34 -0.08 15.59
CA VAL A 689 -0.01 -0.03 16.18
C VAL A 689 0.94 -1.08 15.58
N ASN A 690 2.24 -0.82 15.68
CA ASN A 690 3.27 -1.83 15.49
C ASN A 690 3.59 -2.47 16.86
N PRO A 691 3.19 -3.73 17.13
CA PRO A 691 3.39 -4.37 18.43
C PRO A 691 4.87 -4.50 18.84
N TYR A 692 5.80 -4.50 17.90
CA TYR A 692 7.25 -4.46 18.21
C TYR A 692 7.72 -3.09 18.69
N HIS A 693 6.91 -2.04 18.54
CA HIS A 693 7.20 -0.70 19.00
C HIS A 693 6.44 -0.39 20.30
N VAL A 694 7.05 -0.76 21.40
CA VAL A 694 6.47 -0.63 22.75
C VAL A 694 6.02 0.80 23.06
N GLU A 695 6.78 1.82 22.65
CA GLU A 695 6.46 3.24 22.85
C GLU A 695 5.16 3.63 22.12
N GLU A 696 5.02 3.25 20.84
CA GLU A 696 3.81 3.51 20.03
C GLU A 696 2.58 2.86 20.67
N THR A 697 2.73 1.60 21.15
CA THR A 697 1.63 0.88 21.79
C THR A 697 1.26 1.51 23.13
N ALA A 698 2.23 1.97 23.92
CA ALA A 698 1.98 2.66 25.18
C ALA A 698 1.27 4.02 24.94
N ASP A 699 1.68 4.76 23.91
CA ASP A 699 1.02 6.03 23.54
C ASP A 699 -0.41 5.79 23.04
N ALA A 700 -0.66 4.74 22.25
CA ALA A 700 -1.99 4.34 21.83
C ALA A 700 -2.89 3.93 23.01
N LEU A 701 -2.35 3.28 24.04
CA LEU A 701 -3.09 2.99 25.28
C LEU A 701 -3.50 4.28 26.02
N HIS A 702 -2.62 5.27 26.07
CA HIS A 702 -2.94 6.57 26.66
C HIS A 702 -4.02 7.29 25.84
N GLU A 703 -3.88 7.31 24.51
CA GLU A 703 -4.87 7.87 23.59
C GLU A 703 -6.23 7.20 23.77
N ALA A 704 -6.26 5.86 23.80
CA ALA A 704 -7.50 5.09 24.02
C ALA A 704 -8.16 5.45 25.36
N ALA A 705 -7.38 5.55 26.45
CA ALA A 705 -7.88 5.86 27.78
C ALA A 705 -8.37 7.31 27.95
N THR A 706 -7.95 8.23 27.08
CA THR A 706 -8.32 9.66 27.10
C THR A 706 -9.23 10.09 25.96
N MET A 707 -9.58 9.16 25.06
CA MET A 707 -10.40 9.44 23.88
C MET A 707 -11.80 9.95 24.28
N PRO A 708 -12.27 11.08 23.72
CA PRO A 708 -13.59 11.61 24.02
C PRO A 708 -14.70 10.63 23.65
N PRO A 709 -15.81 10.53 24.43
CA PRO A 709 -16.91 9.60 24.13
C PRO A 709 -17.57 9.80 22.76
N ALA A 710 -17.55 11.00 22.22
CA ALA A 710 -18.06 11.29 20.88
C ALA A 710 -17.22 10.62 19.79
N GLU A 711 -15.90 10.69 19.92
CA GLU A 711 -14.97 10.03 18.98
C GLU A 711 -15.02 8.49 19.10
N GLN A 712 -15.08 7.97 20.36
CA GLN A 712 -15.28 6.53 20.57
C GLN A 712 -16.54 6.03 19.83
N ARG A 713 -17.66 6.79 19.94
CA ARG A 713 -18.93 6.44 19.29
C ARG A 713 -18.80 6.42 17.77
N GLU A 714 -18.19 7.45 17.18
CA GLU A 714 -18.01 7.51 15.74
C GLU A 714 -17.20 6.35 15.21
N ARG A 715 -16.04 6.09 15.83
CA ARG A 715 -15.16 4.97 15.47
C ARG A 715 -15.85 3.61 15.65
N MET A 716 -16.48 3.39 16.81
CA MET A 716 -17.13 2.12 17.11
C MET A 716 -18.34 1.87 16.21
N ALA A 717 -19.16 2.86 15.91
CA ALA A 717 -20.29 2.73 14.99
C ALA A 717 -19.85 2.29 13.60
N SER A 718 -18.76 2.86 13.07
CA SER A 718 -18.17 2.46 11.79
C SER A 718 -17.64 1.02 11.82
N LEU A 719 -16.87 0.65 12.87
CA LEU A 719 -16.38 -0.70 13.07
C LEU A 719 -17.51 -1.74 13.15
N ARG A 720 -18.57 -1.43 13.91
CA ARG A 720 -19.75 -2.29 14.05
C ARG A 720 -20.47 -2.51 12.73
N MET A 721 -20.67 -1.43 11.96
CA MET A 721 -21.27 -1.52 10.62
C MET A 721 -20.45 -2.43 9.71
N ASN A 722 -19.13 -2.27 9.69
CA ASN A 722 -18.23 -3.10 8.90
C ASN A 722 -18.34 -4.58 9.27
N VAL A 723 -18.24 -4.93 10.57
CA VAL A 723 -18.31 -6.34 11.03
C VAL A 723 -19.67 -6.96 10.74
N ARG A 724 -20.77 -6.20 10.89
CA ARG A 724 -22.12 -6.64 10.61
C ARG A 724 -22.33 -6.97 9.13
N GLU A 725 -21.85 -6.13 8.25
CA GLU A 725 -22.00 -6.31 6.80
C GLU A 725 -21.07 -7.38 6.25
N ASN A 726 -19.83 -7.45 6.77
CA ASN A 726 -18.82 -8.43 6.38
C ASN A 726 -18.77 -9.60 7.36
N ASN A 727 -19.94 -10.20 7.64
CA ASN A 727 -20.09 -11.31 8.55
C ASN A 727 -19.69 -12.66 7.93
N VAL A 728 -19.75 -13.72 8.72
CA VAL A 728 -19.34 -15.07 8.30
C VAL A 728 -20.18 -15.65 7.16
N TYR A 729 -21.47 -15.29 7.08
CA TYR A 729 -22.33 -15.75 6.00
C TYR A 729 -21.95 -15.13 4.66
N ARG A 730 -21.48 -13.87 4.66
CA ARG A 730 -20.91 -13.23 3.49
C ARG A 730 -19.59 -13.89 3.07
N TRP A 731 -18.73 -14.22 4.02
CA TRP A 731 -17.49 -14.95 3.77
C TRP A 731 -17.73 -16.27 3.05
N ALA A 732 -18.59 -17.13 3.62
CA ALA A 732 -18.95 -18.38 3.00
C ALA A 732 -19.70 -18.20 1.67
N GLY A 733 -20.63 -17.25 1.62
CA GLY A 733 -21.43 -16.95 0.44
C GLY A 733 -20.59 -16.49 -0.75
N ARG A 734 -19.52 -15.71 -0.54
CA ARG A 734 -18.58 -15.32 -1.59
C ARG A 734 -17.85 -16.55 -2.16
N MET A 735 -17.26 -17.38 -1.30
CA MET A 735 -16.56 -18.60 -1.75
C MET A 735 -17.50 -19.55 -2.51
N LEU A 736 -18.69 -19.76 -2.01
CA LEU A 736 -19.68 -20.66 -2.65
C LEU A 736 -20.23 -20.05 -3.95
N SER A 737 -20.35 -18.73 -4.06
CA SER A 737 -20.73 -18.06 -5.31
C SER A 737 -19.65 -18.21 -6.37
N ASP A 738 -18.37 -18.09 -5.99
CA ASP A 738 -17.25 -18.29 -6.90
C ASP A 738 -17.18 -19.76 -7.35
N ALA A 739 -17.39 -20.71 -6.43
CA ALA A 739 -17.53 -22.12 -6.75
C ALA A 739 -18.68 -22.41 -7.75
N GLY A 740 -19.82 -21.77 -7.54
CA GLY A 740 -20.96 -21.88 -8.47
C GLY A 740 -20.65 -21.35 -9.87
N ARG A 741 -19.96 -20.22 -9.95
CA ARG A 741 -19.49 -19.64 -11.23
C ARG A 741 -18.47 -20.55 -11.92
N TRP A 742 -17.54 -21.11 -11.17
CA TRP A 742 -16.54 -22.05 -11.69
C TRP A 742 -17.19 -23.30 -12.27
N ARG A 743 -18.05 -23.95 -11.52
CA ARG A 743 -18.81 -25.15 -11.98
C ARG A 743 -19.64 -24.87 -13.24
N LEU A 744 -20.25 -23.69 -13.34
CA LEU A 744 -20.99 -23.28 -14.52
C LEU A 744 -20.08 -23.19 -15.75
N ARG A 745 -18.90 -22.56 -15.57
CA ARG A 745 -17.88 -22.42 -16.64
C ARG A 745 -17.41 -23.81 -17.11
N GLU A 746 -17.01 -24.69 -16.20
CA GLU A 746 -16.58 -26.06 -16.56
C GLU A 746 -17.66 -26.85 -17.31
N ARG A 747 -18.90 -26.73 -16.88
CA ARG A 747 -20.04 -27.37 -17.58
C ARG A 747 -20.24 -26.83 -19.00
N ILE A 748 -20.07 -25.53 -19.20
CA ILE A 748 -20.14 -24.91 -20.54
C ILE A 748 -18.99 -25.38 -21.39
N GLU A 749 -17.77 -25.38 -20.90
CA GLU A 749 -16.57 -25.82 -21.61
C GLU A 749 -16.66 -27.30 -22.01
N ALA A 750 -17.08 -28.16 -21.09
CA ALA A 750 -17.31 -29.59 -21.35
C ALA A 750 -18.41 -29.83 -22.41
N ARG A 751 -19.44 -28.97 -22.47
CA ARG A 751 -20.48 -29.03 -23.51
C ARG A 751 -19.96 -28.60 -24.86
N VAL A 752 -19.16 -27.51 -24.91
CA VAL A 752 -18.53 -27.01 -26.13
C VAL A 752 -17.54 -28.03 -26.69
N GLN A 753 -16.75 -28.70 -25.83
CA GLN A 753 -15.81 -29.74 -26.28
C GLN A 753 -16.51 -30.95 -26.85
N ARG A 754 -17.63 -31.40 -26.28
CA ARG A 754 -18.44 -32.49 -26.83
C ARG A 754 -19.01 -32.17 -28.21
N HIS A 755 -19.43 -30.91 -28.46
CA HIS A 755 -19.92 -30.48 -29.77
C HIS A 755 -18.82 -30.21 -30.78
N ARG A 756 -17.55 -30.14 -30.39
CA ARG A 756 -16.39 -30.04 -31.31
C ARG A 756 -15.75 -31.39 -31.63
N GLY A 757 -16.05 -32.40 -30.84
CA GLY A 757 -15.57 -33.76 -31.05
C GLY A 757 -16.56 -34.66 -31.83
N GLU A 758 -17.78 -34.15 -32.06
CA GLU A 758 -18.75 -34.67 -33.03
C GLU A 758 -18.61 -33.85 -34.35
#